data_7203675d5ce98013316c47cd5a4835a7
#
_entry.id   7203675d5ce98013316c47cd5a4835a7
#
_cell.length_a   1.000
_cell.length_b   1.000
_cell.length_c   1.000
_cell.angle_alpha   90.00
_cell.angle_beta   90.00
_cell.angle_gamma   90.00
#
_symmetry.space_group_name_H-M   'P 1'
#
loop_
_entity.id
_entity.type
_entity.pdbx_description
1 polymer ?
#
loop_
_entity_poly.entity_id
_entity_poly.type
_entity_poly.pdbx_seq_one_letter_code
_entity_poly.pdbx_strand_id
1 'polypeptide(L)'
;MEEVILRIVKRDGHVQSFDPEKIRQAIIKAYRAGGVHEEAARIDNIVQSVTDFARQSGELVTVEQIQDRVEEELMRLNPFIAKKYIIYREWRTVERDKRTSMKHTMDGIVTIEKNDVNLGNANMSSHTPAGQMMTFASEVTKDYASKYLLSLRYSRAHRAGDIHIHDLDYYPTKTTTCVQYDIADLYERGFRTKNGSIRTPQNIHSYATLATIIFQTNQNEQHGGQAIPAFDFFMAPGVHKSFVTHLIERLRFVLELRQPTNTDLSTTLPKAIRNLTPLLTDSPQEAGRLYEGLCSASFPFSSTEVEIALATAFRKTRKDTHQAMEGFIHNLNTMHSRGGNQVVFSSINYGTDTSPEGRMVMEELLRATEEGLGHGEVPIFPIQIFKVKEGINYSEADVKSALENFDDAMAGKVLFSAPNFDLLLKACATTAKALFPNFVFLDTPFNLHEDWRADDPKRYLQQVATMGCRTRVFDNVNGLKSSIGRGNLSFTSMNLPRLAIEARHEAEENCPDGDKETIRSEARLLFLESVRRMSTLIADQLYDRYCYQRTALARQFPFMMGNDVWKGGAALEPNEEVGDVIKSGTLGIGFIGGHNAMVAIYGEGHAHNKAAWNTLYDAISVMNDVAQEYKRKYHLNYSVLATPAEGLSGRFTRMDRKRYGIIPGVTDLDYYVNSFHVDVRESIGIAEKIKCEAPFHAITGGGHITYVELDGEAKKNVSVILKIVKMMKDENIGYGSINHPVDTCKGCGFKGVIYDKCPVCGSDRIARLRRITGYLTGSLDTWNSAKQAEEHDRVKHL
;
A
#
# COMPACT_ATOMS: atom_id res chain seq x y z
N MET A 1 -65.83 -14.63 19.84
CA MET A 1 -64.72 -13.73 19.41
C MET A 1 -63.42 -14.48 19.62
N GLU A 2 -62.83 -14.98 18.54
CA GLU A 2 -61.50 -15.64 18.63
C GLU A 2 -60.49 -14.62 19.14
N GLU A 3 -59.80 -14.99 20.19
CA GLU A 3 -58.65 -14.18 20.71
C GLU A 3 -57.58 -14.17 19.64
N VAL A 4 -57.43 -13.04 18.95
CA VAL A 4 -56.38 -12.83 17.96
C VAL A 4 -55.03 -12.85 18.70
N ILE A 5 -54.32 -13.97 18.58
CA ILE A 5 -52.96 -14.10 19.13
C ILE A 5 -52.05 -13.17 18.39
N LEU A 6 -51.68 -12.05 19.03
CA LEU A 6 -50.78 -11.07 18.52
C LEU A 6 -49.38 -11.67 18.32
N ARG A 7 -48.78 -11.50 17.14
CA ARG A 7 -47.48 -12.06 16.79
C ARG A 7 -46.51 -10.95 16.44
N ILE A 8 -45.27 -11.10 16.86
CA ILE A 8 -44.19 -10.17 16.56
C ILE A 8 -43.07 -10.86 15.81
N VAL A 9 -42.44 -10.13 14.90
CA VAL A 9 -41.24 -10.54 14.17
C VAL A 9 -40.02 -10.18 15.00
N LYS A 10 -39.22 -11.16 15.36
CA LYS A 10 -37.92 -10.98 16.00
C LYS A 10 -36.89 -10.51 15.00
N ARG A 11 -35.75 -9.96 15.49
CA ARG A 11 -34.61 -9.47 14.66
C ARG A 11 -34.00 -10.54 13.77
N ASP A 12 -34.10 -11.80 14.14
CA ASP A 12 -33.65 -12.98 13.38
C ASP A 12 -34.68 -13.48 12.37
N GLY A 13 -35.81 -12.76 12.21
CA GLY A 13 -36.92 -13.10 11.30
C GLY A 13 -37.93 -14.11 11.89
N HIS A 14 -37.69 -14.68 13.06
CA HIS A 14 -38.63 -15.59 13.67
C HIS A 14 -39.89 -14.87 14.20
N VAL A 15 -41.04 -15.48 13.99
CA VAL A 15 -42.32 -14.99 14.50
C VAL A 15 -42.62 -15.64 15.85
N GLN A 16 -42.89 -14.78 16.86
CA GLN A 16 -43.23 -15.22 18.23
C GLN A 16 -44.47 -14.52 18.73
N SER A 17 -45.23 -15.14 19.67
CA SER A 17 -46.32 -14.50 20.36
C SER A 17 -45.88 -13.26 21.12
N PHE A 18 -46.65 -12.18 21.02
CA PHE A 18 -46.44 -10.93 21.75
C PHE A 18 -46.66 -11.17 23.26
N ASP A 19 -45.71 -10.65 24.06
CA ASP A 19 -45.76 -10.80 25.52
C ASP A 19 -45.60 -9.42 26.16
N PRO A 20 -46.69 -8.80 26.63
CA PRO A 20 -46.69 -7.46 27.25
C PRO A 20 -45.83 -7.40 28.52
N GLU A 21 -45.66 -8.51 29.23
CA GLU A 21 -44.88 -8.55 30.46
C GLU A 21 -43.41 -8.30 30.21
N LYS A 22 -42.85 -8.68 29.05
CA LYS A 22 -41.48 -8.34 28.66
C LYS A 22 -41.27 -6.84 28.52
N ILE A 23 -42.26 -6.10 28.03
CA ILE A 23 -42.21 -4.63 27.93
C ILE A 23 -42.25 -4.06 29.33
N ARG A 24 -43.16 -4.48 30.19
CA ARG A 24 -43.27 -4.07 31.60
C ARG A 24 -41.93 -4.22 32.31
N GLN A 25 -41.30 -5.39 32.25
CA GLN A 25 -40.03 -5.66 32.90
C GLN A 25 -38.89 -4.79 32.36
N ALA A 26 -38.90 -4.47 31.06
CA ALA A 26 -37.90 -3.58 30.48
C ALA A 26 -38.03 -2.15 30.98
N ILE A 27 -39.23 -1.63 31.11
CA ILE A 27 -39.53 -0.30 31.65
C ILE A 27 -39.17 -0.23 33.15
N ILE A 28 -39.55 -1.25 33.94
CA ILE A 28 -39.20 -1.35 35.37
C ILE A 28 -37.67 -1.25 35.56
N LYS A 29 -36.89 -1.98 34.73
CA LYS A 29 -35.41 -1.92 34.78
C LYS A 29 -34.88 -0.52 34.49
N ALA A 30 -35.50 0.23 33.58
CA ALA A 30 -35.09 1.61 33.28
C ALA A 30 -35.37 2.56 34.46
N TYR A 31 -36.52 2.41 35.16
CA TYR A 31 -36.83 3.15 36.37
C TYR A 31 -35.83 2.86 37.49
N ARG A 32 -35.52 1.60 37.75
CA ARG A 32 -34.50 1.19 38.74
C ARG A 32 -33.13 1.75 38.41
N ALA A 33 -32.74 1.70 37.15
CA ALA A 33 -31.46 2.28 36.69
C ALA A 33 -31.42 3.80 36.78
N GLY A 34 -32.58 4.46 36.81
CA GLY A 34 -32.72 5.90 37.03
C GLY A 34 -32.79 6.30 38.53
N GLY A 35 -32.92 5.34 39.44
CA GLY A 35 -33.10 5.63 40.86
C GLY A 35 -34.44 6.32 41.21
N VAL A 36 -35.44 6.18 40.31
CA VAL A 36 -36.78 6.78 40.46
C VAL A 36 -37.77 5.71 40.85
N HIS A 37 -38.70 6.06 41.80
CA HIS A 37 -39.69 5.13 42.27
C HIS A 37 -40.66 4.70 41.15
N GLU A 38 -40.95 3.42 41.06
CA GLU A 38 -41.81 2.80 40.03
C GLU A 38 -43.27 3.20 40.27
N GLU A 39 -43.89 3.92 39.34
CA GLU A 39 -45.34 4.20 39.36
C GLU A 39 -46.07 3.14 38.53
N ALA A 40 -46.52 2.05 39.15
CA ALA A 40 -47.13 0.89 38.47
C ALA A 40 -48.24 1.29 37.50
N ALA A 41 -49.13 2.22 37.89
CA ALA A 41 -50.22 2.65 37.01
C ALA A 41 -49.72 3.37 35.72
N ARG A 42 -48.62 4.08 35.78
CA ARG A 42 -48.05 4.72 34.58
C ARG A 42 -47.39 3.71 33.67
N ILE A 43 -46.72 2.72 34.26
CA ILE A 43 -46.10 1.63 33.49
C ILE A 43 -47.20 0.83 32.78
N ASP A 44 -48.31 0.53 33.46
CA ASP A 44 -49.45 -0.17 32.91
C ASP A 44 -50.05 0.58 31.72
N ASN A 45 -50.21 1.89 31.81
CA ASN A 45 -50.69 2.75 30.74
C ASN A 45 -49.78 2.67 29.51
N ILE A 46 -48.45 2.70 29.70
CA ILE A 46 -47.49 2.55 28.59
C ILE A 46 -47.63 1.18 27.94
N VAL A 47 -47.66 0.12 28.74
CA VAL A 47 -47.79 -1.26 28.24
C VAL A 47 -49.10 -1.43 27.48
N GLN A 48 -50.18 -0.83 27.95
CA GLN A 48 -51.46 -0.85 27.27
C GLN A 48 -51.41 -0.09 25.93
N SER A 49 -50.87 1.12 25.92
CA SER A 49 -50.71 1.92 24.67
C SER A 49 -49.90 1.18 23.61
N VAL A 50 -48.79 0.51 23.99
CA VAL A 50 -47.95 -0.28 23.09
C VAL A 50 -48.69 -1.55 22.63
N THR A 51 -49.51 -2.16 23.50
CA THR A 51 -50.30 -3.32 23.14
C THR A 51 -51.40 -2.95 22.14
N ASP A 52 -52.04 -1.82 22.32
CA ASP A 52 -53.08 -1.31 21.42
C ASP A 52 -52.52 -0.89 20.09
N PHE A 53 -51.33 -0.28 20.06
CA PHE A 53 -50.56 -0.01 18.84
C PHE A 53 -50.28 -1.31 18.07
N ALA A 54 -49.79 -2.35 18.75
CA ALA A 54 -49.55 -3.65 18.13
C ALA A 54 -50.81 -4.31 17.56
N ARG A 55 -51.99 -4.13 18.21
CA ARG A 55 -53.29 -4.61 17.74
C ARG A 55 -53.77 -3.85 16.52
N GLN A 56 -53.60 -2.52 16.49
CA GLN A 56 -54.07 -1.64 15.43
C GLN A 56 -53.26 -1.77 14.11
N SER A 57 -52.00 -2.17 14.23
CA SER A 57 -51.09 -2.32 13.08
C SER A 57 -51.46 -3.48 12.14
N GLY A 58 -52.40 -4.36 12.50
CA GLY A 58 -53.06 -5.37 11.63
C GLY A 58 -52.14 -6.40 10.95
N GLU A 59 -50.83 -6.19 10.94
CA GLU A 59 -49.79 -7.01 10.36
C GLU A 59 -48.76 -7.43 11.42
N LEU A 60 -47.80 -8.25 11.03
CA LEU A 60 -46.69 -8.66 11.88
C LEU A 60 -45.84 -7.44 12.28
N VAL A 61 -45.91 -7.03 13.54
CA VAL A 61 -45.14 -5.92 14.07
C VAL A 61 -43.71 -6.36 14.46
N THR A 62 -42.70 -5.59 14.15
CA THR A 62 -41.31 -5.90 14.53
C THR A 62 -41.01 -5.52 15.97
N VAL A 63 -40.01 -6.18 16.57
CA VAL A 63 -39.52 -5.83 17.92
C VAL A 63 -39.04 -4.38 17.96
N GLU A 64 -38.46 -3.86 16.88
CA GLU A 64 -37.99 -2.49 16.77
C GLU A 64 -39.17 -1.53 16.89
N GLN A 65 -40.24 -1.71 16.11
CA GLN A 65 -41.41 -0.84 16.15
C GLN A 65 -42.05 -0.84 17.55
N ILE A 66 -42.10 -1.97 18.22
CA ILE A 66 -42.56 -2.05 19.61
C ILE A 66 -41.66 -1.22 20.55
N GLN A 67 -40.35 -1.33 20.39
CA GLN A 67 -39.40 -0.62 21.23
C GLN A 67 -39.41 0.89 20.96
N ASP A 68 -39.54 1.31 19.71
CA ASP A 68 -39.67 2.71 19.32
C ASP A 68 -40.93 3.33 19.93
N ARG A 69 -42.04 2.59 19.91
CA ARG A 69 -43.27 3.02 20.57
C ARG A 69 -43.14 3.17 22.09
N VAL A 70 -42.43 2.26 22.75
CA VAL A 70 -42.09 2.37 24.18
C VAL A 70 -41.24 3.62 24.46
N GLU A 71 -40.29 3.91 23.61
CA GLU A 71 -39.43 5.12 23.74
C GLU A 71 -40.24 6.39 23.61
N GLU A 72 -41.14 6.49 22.61
CA GLU A 72 -42.04 7.63 22.44
C GLU A 72 -42.92 7.89 23.67
N GLU A 73 -43.56 6.83 24.19
CA GLU A 73 -44.40 6.96 25.38
C GLU A 73 -43.59 7.35 26.61
N LEU A 74 -42.40 6.79 26.83
CA LEU A 74 -41.49 7.18 27.90
C LEU A 74 -41.01 8.62 27.74
N MET A 75 -40.68 9.09 26.51
CA MET A 75 -40.26 10.47 26.24
C MET A 75 -41.37 11.47 26.60
N ARG A 76 -42.63 11.14 26.34
CA ARG A 76 -43.78 11.99 26.68
C ARG A 76 -43.97 12.08 28.19
N LEU A 77 -43.74 11.01 28.93
CA LEU A 77 -44.04 10.95 30.37
C LEU A 77 -42.85 11.31 31.26
N ASN A 78 -41.65 10.82 30.91
CA ASN A 78 -40.45 11.05 31.68
C ASN A 78 -39.21 10.95 30.81
N PRO A 79 -38.73 12.06 30.23
CA PRO A 79 -37.54 12.05 29.32
C PRO A 79 -36.27 11.49 29.98
N PHE A 80 -36.13 11.63 31.32
CA PHE A 80 -34.99 11.09 32.05
C PHE A 80 -34.99 9.53 32.02
N ILE A 81 -36.14 8.93 32.28
CA ILE A 81 -36.33 7.48 32.23
C ILE A 81 -36.22 6.97 30.78
N ALA A 82 -36.81 7.70 29.81
CA ALA A 82 -36.67 7.40 28.39
C ALA A 82 -35.19 7.32 27.96
N LYS A 83 -34.36 8.31 28.39
CA LYS A 83 -32.91 8.32 28.16
C LYS A 83 -32.23 7.05 28.73
N LYS A 84 -32.60 6.64 29.92
CA LYS A 84 -32.07 5.39 30.54
C LYS A 84 -32.48 4.16 29.79
N TYR A 85 -33.73 4.08 29.31
CA TYR A 85 -34.27 2.98 28.52
C TYR A 85 -33.54 2.87 27.19
N ILE A 86 -33.37 3.99 26.45
CA ILE A 86 -32.66 4.06 25.16
C ILE A 86 -31.20 3.63 25.33
N ILE A 87 -30.49 4.15 26.35
CA ILE A 87 -29.10 3.76 26.62
C ILE A 87 -28.99 2.28 26.95
N TYR A 88 -29.90 1.74 27.76
CA TYR A 88 -29.92 0.32 28.10
C TYR A 88 -30.24 -0.57 26.90
N ARG A 89 -31.22 -0.17 26.05
CA ARG A 89 -31.52 -0.84 24.78
C ARG A 89 -30.31 -0.90 23.86
N GLU A 90 -29.65 0.22 23.67
CA GLU A 90 -28.45 0.31 22.86
C GLU A 90 -27.31 -0.57 23.41
N TRP A 91 -27.07 -0.47 24.71
CA TRP A 91 -26.07 -1.33 25.36
C TRP A 91 -26.38 -2.81 25.19
N ARG A 92 -27.64 -3.25 25.36
CA ARG A 92 -28.06 -4.64 25.15
C ARG A 92 -27.93 -5.09 23.71
N THR A 93 -28.13 -4.21 22.74
CA THR A 93 -27.95 -4.49 21.34
C THR A 93 -26.46 -4.68 21.03
N VAL A 94 -25.62 -3.77 21.49
CA VAL A 94 -24.17 -3.88 21.37
C VAL A 94 -23.63 -5.14 22.03
N GLU A 95 -24.10 -5.52 23.22
CA GLU A 95 -23.67 -6.76 23.91
C GLU A 95 -24.08 -8.05 23.19
N ARG A 96 -25.23 -8.08 22.57
CA ARG A 96 -25.66 -9.24 21.75
C ARG A 96 -24.86 -9.36 20.47
N ASP A 97 -24.69 -8.24 19.77
CA ASP A 97 -23.92 -8.21 18.53
C ASP A 97 -22.46 -8.62 18.78
N LYS A 98 -21.91 -8.20 19.94
CA LYS A 98 -20.58 -8.62 20.37
C LYS A 98 -20.43 -10.12 20.49
N ARG A 99 -21.36 -10.79 21.24
CA ARG A 99 -21.25 -12.22 21.55
C ARG A 99 -21.49 -13.10 20.34
N THR A 100 -22.48 -12.77 19.51
CA THR A 100 -22.85 -13.60 18.36
C THR A 100 -21.86 -13.43 17.21
N SER A 101 -21.45 -12.19 16.90
CA SER A 101 -20.51 -11.88 15.84
C SER A 101 -19.11 -12.45 16.13
N MET A 102 -18.57 -12.21 17.33
CA MET A 102 -17.25 -12.70 17.71
C MET A 102 -17.17 -14.23 17.69
N LYS A 103 -18.16 -14.92 18.26
CA LYS A 103 -18.20 -16.39 18.23
C LYS A 103 -18.21 -16.93 16.80
N HIS A 104 -19.07 -16.40 15.95
CA HIS A 104 -19.13 -16.81 14.53
C HIS A 104 -17.80 -16.60 13.81
N THR A 105 -17.16 -15.45 14.03
CA THR A 105 -15.83 -15.15 13.46
C THR A 105 -14.79 -16.16 13.94
N MET A 106 -14.77 -16.45 15.25
CA MET A 106 -13.81 -17.42 15.81
C MET A 106 -14.06 -18.84 15.30
N ASP A 107 -15.32 -19.27 15.23
CA ASP A 107 -15.69 -20.56 14.65
C ASP A 107 -15.21 -20.68 13.19
N GLY A 108 -15.41 -19.65 12.37
CA GLY A 108 -14.94 -19.61 10.98
C GLY A 108 -13.41 -19.67 10.83
N ILE A 109 -12.65 -19.10 11.79
CA ILE A 109 -11.18 -19.23 11.81
C ILE A 109 -10.80 -20.68 12.14
N VAL A 110 -11.46 -21.31 13.12
CA VAL A 110 -11.18 -22.69 13.54
C VAL A 110 -11.49 -23.67 12.42
N THR A 111 -12.63 -23.48 11.73
CA THR A 111 -13.08 -24.36 10.63
C THR A 111 -12.39 -24.07 9.30
N ILE A 112 -11.53 -23.07 9.24
CA ILE A 112 -10.78 -22.66 8.02
C ILE A 112 -11.75 -22.37 6.86
N GLU A 113 -12.81 -21.64 7.14
CA GLU A 113 -13.77 -21.25 6.11
C GLU A 113 -13.12 -20.28 5.09
N LYS A 114 -13.50 -20.44 3.81
CA LYS A 114 -13.17 -19.45 2.76
C LYS A 114 -14.07 -18.23 2.94
N ASN A 115 -13.67 -17.30 3.81
CA ASN A 115 -14.36 -16.04 4.05
C ASN A 115 -13.38 -14.86 4.05
N ASP A 116 -13.92 -13.63 3.96
CA ASP A 116 -13.10 -12.42 3.87
C ASP A 116 -12.21 -12.18 5.10
N VAL A 117 -12.52 -12.73 6.27
CA VAL A 117 -11.68 -12.65 7.46
C VAL A 117 -10.41 -13.46 7.28
N ASN A 118 -10.56 -14.72 6.81
CA ASN A 118 -9.43 -15.62 6.55
C ASN A 118 -8.61 -15.21 5.31
N LEU A 119 -9.21 -14.46 4.39
CA LEU A 119 -8.58 -13.92 3.18
C LEU A 119 -8.20 -12.43 3.30
N GLY A 120 -8.19 -11.87 4.50
CA GLY A 120 -7.94 -10.45 4.75
C GLY A 120 -6.53 -9.99 4.40
N ASN A 121 -5.56 -10.91 4.31
CA ASN A 121 -4.18 -10.62 3.90
C ASN A 121 -3.68 -11.69 2.94
N ALA A 122 -3.60 -11.35 1.65
CA ALA A 122 -3.21 -12.27 0.59
C ALA A 122 -1.78 -12.86 0.73
N ASN A 123 -0.92 -12.23 1.52
CA ASN A 123 0.46 -12.66 1.76
C ASN A 123 0.64 -13.42 3.09
N MET A 124 -0.46 -13.74 3.77
CA MET A 124 -0.48 -14.53 4.99
C MET A 124 -1.33 -15.79 4.78
N SER A 125 -0.80 -16.95 5.17
CA SER A 125 -1.59 -18.18 5.13
C SER A 125 -2.40 -18.33 6.42
N SER A 126 -3.69 -18.02 6.37
CA SER A 126 -4.62 -18.23 7.50
C SER A 126 -4.86 -19.71 7.83
N HIS A 127 -4.43 -20.64 6.96
CA HIS A 127 -4.60 -22.08 7.17
C HIS A 127 -3.53 -22.70 8.07
N THR A 128 -2.38 -22.02 8.25
CA THR A 128 -1.33 -22.50 9.15
C THR A 128 -1.66 -22.15 10.59
N PRO A 129 -1.17 -22.92 11.60
CA PRO A 129 -1.37 -22.60 13.00
C PRO A 129 -0.92 -21.19 13.38
N ALA A 130 0.23 -20.73 12.88
CA ALA A 130 0.71 -19.36 13.10
C ALA A 130 -0.23 -18.32 12.47
N GLY A 131 -0.74 -18.58 11.27
CA GLY A 131 -1.71 -17.71 10.61
C GLY A 131 -3.04 -17.63 11.33
N GLN A 132 -3.58 -18.75 11.81
CA GLN A 132 -4.78 -18.76 12.64
C GLN A 132 -4.58 -17.90 13.91
N MET A 133 -3.45 -18.07 14.61
CA MET A 133 -3.14 -17.28 15.80
C MET A 133 -3.06 -15.78 15.49
N MET A 134 -2.46 -15.39 14.38
CA MET A 134 -2.42 -13.99 13.94
C MET A 134 -3.82 -13.47 13.60
N THR A 135 -4.67 -14.27 12.96
CA THR A 135 -6.05 -13.90 12.62
C THR A 135 -6.89 -13.74 13.90
N PHE A 136 -6.75 -14.64 14.87
CA PHE A 136 -7.38 -14.49 16.20
C PHE A 136 -6.93 -13.18 16.88
N ALA A 137 -5.62 -12.93 16.91
CA ALA A 137 -5.08 -11.71 17.52
C ALA A 137 -5.62 -10.45 16.81
N SER A 138 -5.65 -10.43 15.47
CA SER A 138 -6.19 -9.33 14.67
C SER A 138 -7.65 -9.04 15.03
N GLU A 139 -8.52 -10.04 15.05
CA GLU A 139 -9.94 -9.84 15.32
C GLU A 139 -10.22 -9.38 16.77
N VAL A 140 -9.48 -9.94 17.73
CA VAL A 140 -9.59 -9.51 19.14
C VAL A 140 -9.11 -8.07 19.33
N THR A 141 -8.01 -7.69 18.72
CA THR A 141 -7.46 -6.33 18.86
C THR A 141 -8.29 -5.28 18.12
N LYS A 142 -8.89 -5.60 16.97
CA LYS A 142 -9.88 -4.74 16.29
C LYS A 142 -11.09 -4.47 17.18
N ASP A 143 -11.62 -5.51 17.81
CA ASP A 143 -12.76 -5.39 18.71
C ASP A 143 -12.41 -4.53 19.93
N TYR A 144 -11.25 -4.77 20.55
CA TYR A 144 -10.74 -3.97 21.67
C TYR A 144 -10.56 -2.49 21.29
N ALA A 145 -9.89 -2.22 20.18
CA ALA A 145 -9.66 -0.85 19.71
C ALA A 145 -10.97 -0.11 19.44
N SER A 146 -11.91 -0.79 18.75
CA SER A 146 -13.22 -0.22 18.42
C SER A 146 -14.08 0.12 19.63
N LYS A 147 -13.95 -0.65 20.72
CA LYS A 147 -14.79 -0.52 21.92
C LYS A 147 -14.21 0.38 23.01
N TYR A 148 -12.88 0.40 23.14
CA TYR A 148 -12.21 0.98 24.30
C TYR A 148 -11.21 2.09 24.00
N LEU A 149 -10.65 2.12 22.77
CA LEU A 149 -9.64 3.11 22.41
C LEU A 149 -10.19 4.23 21.54
N LEU A 150 -11.09 3.91 20.60
CA LEU A 150 -11.71 4.91 19.75
C LEU A 150 -12.82 5.67 20.50
N SER A 151 -12.90 6.99 20.26
CA SER A 151 -14.08 7.75 20.68
C SER A 151 -15.33 7.20 19.98
N LEU A 152 -16.48 7.35 20.65
CA LEU A 152 -17.76 6.80 20.18
C LEU A 152 -18.12 7.28 18.77
N ARG A 153 -17.82 8.54 18.43
CA ARG A 153 -18.10 9.13 17.11
C ARG A 153 -17.35 8.40 15.99
N TYR A 154 -16.07 8.06 16.20
CA TYR A 154 -15.26 7.36 15.17
C TYR A 154 -15.62 5.88 15.08
N SER A 155 -15.85 5.25 16.25
CA SER A 155 -16.26 3.86 16.29
C SER A 155 -17.62 3.64 15.61
N ARG A 156 -18.57 4.57 15.79
CA ARG A 156 -19.87 4.55 15.09
C ARG A 156 -19.69 4.72 13.58
N ALA A 157 -18.98 5.77 13.14
CA ALA A 157 -18.74 6.01 11.72
C ALA A 157 -18.02 4.82 11.04
N HIS A 158 -17.03 4.21 11.72
CA HIS A 158 -16.36 3.03 11.21
C HIS A 158 -17.29 1.82 11.11
N ARG A 159 -18.08 1.55 12.14
CA ARG A 159 -19.04 0.43 12.15
C ARG A 159 -20.22 0.63 11.20
N ALA A 160 -20.68 1.86 11.05
CA ALA A 160 -21.73 2.21 10.09
C ALA A 160 -21.24 2.10 8.63
N GLY A 161 -19.92 2.18 8.40
CA GLY A 161 -19.32 2.13 7.07
C GLY A 161 -19.25 3.49 6.36
N ASP A 162 -19.34 4.60 7.11
CA ASP A 162 -19.11 5.94 6.60
C ASP A 162 -17.62 6.17 6.36
N ILE A 163 -16.80 5.61 7.24
CA ILE A 163 -15.34 5.59 7.16
C ILE A 163 -14.78 4.19 7.41
N HIS A 164 -13.53 4.00 7.02
CA HIS A 164 -12.74 2.84 7.41
C HIS A 164 -11.41 3.28 8.02
N ILE A 165 -11.24 3.02 9.31
CA ILE A 165 -9.97 3.20 10.00
C ILE A 165 -9.13 1.98 9.67
N HIS A 166 -8.02 2.19 8.94
CA HIS A 166 -7.13 1.12 8.53
C HIS A 166 -6.27 0.60 9.69
N ASP A 167 -5.87 -0.66 9.59
CA ASP A 167 -4.96 -1.33 10.54
C ASP A 167 -5.44 -1.17 12.00
N LEU A 168 -6.74 -1.35 12.20
CA LEU A 168 -7.37 -1.19 13.51
C LEU A 168 -6.90 -2.27 14.51
N ASP A 169 -6.46 -3.41 14.02
CA ASP A 169 -5.82 -4.48 14.81
C ASP A 169 -4.47 -4.05 15.39
N TYR A 170 -3.71 -3.23 14.67
CA TYR A 170 -2.46 -2.66 15.17
C TYR A 170 -2.63 -1.37 15.98
N TYR A 171 -3.84 -0.81 16.03
CA TYR A 171 -4.11 0.41 16.78
C TYR A 171 -3.63 0.35 18.25
N PRO A 172 -3.90 -0.74 19.02
CA PRO A 172 -3.45 -0.84 20.41
C PRO A 172 -1.93 -0.85 20.57
N THR A 173 -1.19 -1.29 19.55
CA THR A 173 0.27 -1.41 19.59
C THR A 173 1.00 -0.09 19.35
N LYS A 174 0.29 0.96 18.92
CA LYS A 174 0.83 2.30 18.59
C LYS A 174 1.86 2.31 17.46
N THR A 175 1.92 1.26 16.66
CA THR A 175 2.87 1.13 15.53
C THR A 175 2.55 2.10 14.39
N THR A 176 3.57 2.44 13.61
CA THR A 176 3.44 3.19 12.36
C THR A 176 3.06 2.26 11.21
N THR A 177 2.47 2.83 10.13
CA THR A 177 2.10 2.03 8.95
C THR A 177 3.31 1.66 8.09
N CYS A 178 4.08 2.65 7.65
CA CYS A 178 5.16 2.43 6.67
C CYS A 178 6.44 3.17 7.08
N VAL A 179 7.60 2.69 6.55
CA VAL A 179 8.89 3.35 6.75
C VAL A 179 9.78 3.25 5.51
N GLN A 180 10.60 4.29 5.28
CA GLN A 180 11.63 4.34 4.24
C GLN A 180 13.02 4.48 4.87
N TYR A 181 13.91 3.56 4.53
CA TYR A 181 15.21 3.40 5.19
C TYR A 181 16.29 4.33 4.67
N ASP A 182 17.09 4.85 5.58
CA ASP A 182 18.45 5.31 5.27
C ASP A 182 19.45 4.15 5.48
N ILE A 183 19.50 3.26 4.50
CA ILE A 183 20.40 2.11 4.60
C ILE A 183 21.86 2.52 4.53
N ALA A 184 22.22 3.62 3.84
CA ALA A 184 23.59 4.08 3.78
C ALA A 184 24.14 4.37 5.19
N ASP A 185 23.37 5.08 6.01
CA ASP A 185 23.70 5.39 7.38
C ASP A 185 23.84 4.12 8.24
N LEU A 186 22.91 3.17 8.09
CA LEU A 186 22.97 1.88 8.79
C LEU A 186 24.21 1.06 8.38
N TYR A 187 24.62 1.11 7.12
CA TYR A 187 25.81 0.39 6.66
C TYR A 187 27.11 1.05 7.11
N GLU A 188 27.12 2.38 7.18
CA GLU A 188 28.32 3.11 7.62
C GLU A 188 28.61 2.88 9.11
N ARG A 189 27.60 2.99 9.96
CA ARG A 189 27.73 2.84 11.42
C ARG A 189 27.67 1.39 11.90
N GLY A 190 27.11 0.48 11.09
CA GLY A 190 26.57 -0.77 11.57
C GLY A 190 25.27 -0.55 12.36
N PHE A 191 24.62 -1.61 12.78
CA PHE A 191 23.36 -1.54 13.51
C PHE A 191 23.25 -2.65 14.56
N ARG A 192 22.31 -2.46 15.49
CA ARG A 192 22.05 -3.42 16.58
C ARG A 192 20.76 -4.16 16.35
N THR A 193 20.77 -5.45 16.62
CA THR A 193 19.60 -6.30 16.75
C THR A 193 19.46 -6.77 18.20
N LYS A 194 18.37 -7.47 18.53
CA LYS A 194 18.17 -8.02 19.87
C LYS A 194 19.34 -8.88 20.36
N ASN A 195 19.98 -9.62 19.45
CA ASN A 195 20.98 -10.63 19.79
C ASN A 195 22.43 -10.18 19.57
N GLY A 196 22.66 -8.97 19.10
CA GLY A 196 24.01 -8.45 18.89
C GLY A 196 24.13 -7.31 17.90
N SER A 197 25.37 -6.91 17.65
CA SER A 197 25.71 -5.83 16.73
C SER A 197 26.15 -6.39 15.38
N ILE A 198 25.69 -5.76 14.33
CA ILE A 198 26.04 -6.05 12.94
C ILE A 198 27.04 -4.98 12.49
N ARG A 199 28.17 -5.43 11.99
CA ARG A 199 29.24 -4.54 11.49
C ARG A 199 28.95 -4.05 10.08
N THR A 200 29.63 -3.00 9.66
CA THR A 200 29.67 -2.48 8.28
C THR A 200 29.92 -3.59 7.26
N PRO A 201 29.11 -3.73 6.20
CA PRO A 201 29.29 -4.75 5.17
C PRO A 201 30.55 -4.48 4.32
N GLN A 202 31.19 -5.56 3.85
CA GLN A 202 32.50 -5.51 3.18
C GLN A 202 32.45 -5.91 1.71
N ASN A 203 31.36 -6.51 1.22
CA ASN A 203 31.18 -6.93 -0.16
C ASN A 203 29.70 -6.91 -0.53
N ILE A 204 29.40 -7.02 -1.82
CA ILE A 204 28.02 -6.92 -2.32
C ILE A 204 27.07 -7.97 -1.74
N HIS A 205 27.55 -9.20 -1.46
CA HIS A 205 26.72 -10.21 -0.81
C HIS A 205 26.30 -9.79 0.59
N SER A 206 27.23 -9.23 1.39
CA SER A 206 26.90 -8.74 2.72
C SER A 206 25.98 -7.51 2.67
N TYR A 207 26.13 -6.62 1.68
CA TYR A 207 25.20 -5.50 1.48
C TYR A 207 23.77 -6.00 1.22
N ALA A 208 23.59 -6.91 0.27
CA ALA A 208 22.30 -7.48 -0.07
C ALA A 208 21.67 -8.28 1.11
N THR A 209 22.48 -9.09 1.80
CA THR A 209 22.02 -9.86 2.97
C THR A 209 21.58 -8.95 4.12
N LEU A 210 22.35 -7.89 4.42
CA LEU A 210 21.97 -6.96 5.49
C LEU A 210 20.72 -6.15 5.16
N ALA A 211 20.46 -5.84 3.88
CA ALA A 211 19.18 -5.23 3.46
C ALA A 211 18.00 -6.13 3.81
N THR A 212 18.10 -7.44 3.57
CA THR A 212 17.04 -8.38 3.94
C THR A 212 16.83 -8.48 5.45
N ILE A 213 17.94 -8.49 6.21
CA ILE A 213 17.89 -8.52 7.68
C ILE A 213 17.21 -7.26 8.25
N ILE A 214 17.52 -6.08 7.69
CA ILE A 214 16.88 -4.82 8.08
C ILE A 214 15.36 -4.90 7.86
N PHE A 215 14.91 -5.30 6.67
CA PHE A 215 13.51 -5.49 6.38
C PHE A 215 12.83 -6.47 7.36
N GLN A 216 13.41 -7.65 7.55
CA GLN A 216 12.86 -8.71 8.38
C GLN A 216 12.82 -8.33 9.87
N THR A 217 13.81 -7.61 10.36
CA THR A 217 13.86 -7.19 11.75
C THR A 217 12.81 -6.12 12.03
N ASN A 218 12.75 -5.08 11.19
CA ASN A 218 11.84 -3.96 11.40
C ASN A 218 10.36 -4.34 11.17
N GLN A 219 10.07 -5.40 10.39
CA GLN A 219 8.71 -5.87 10.17
C GLN A 219 7.96 -6.18 11.47
N ASN A 220 8.68 -6.50 12.55
CA ASN A 220 8.09 -6.78 13.84
C ASN A 220 7.72 -5.53 14.64
N GLU A 221 8.16 -4.36 14.20
CA GLU A 221 7.97 -3.08 14.90
C GLU A 221 7.05 -2.10 14.17
N GLN A 222 6.57 -2.45 12.98
CA GLN A 222 5.61 -1.67 12.20
C GLN A 222 4.70 -2.61 11.40
N HIS A 223 3.56 -2.13 10.89
CA HIS A 223 2.55 -3.04 10.33
C HIS A 223 2.40 -2.99 8.81
N GLY A 224 2.82 -1.93 8.14
CA GLY A 224 2.67 -1.77 6.69
C GLY A 224 3.92 -2.04 5.88
N GLY A 225 4.06 -1.34 4.77
CA GLY A 225 5.14 -1.50 3.82
C GLY A 225 6.47 -0.90 4.28
N GLN A 226 7.54 -1.42 3.74
CA GLN A 226 8.90 -0.97 3.99
C GLN A 226 9.59 -0.72 2.66
N ALA A 227 10.39 0.34 2.55
CA ALA A 227 11.05 0.68 1.30
C ALA A 227 12.52 1.07 1.47
N ILE A 228 13.32 0.71 0.47
CA ILE A 228 14.64 1.28 0.25
C ILE A 228 14.50 2.31 -0.87
N PRO A 229 14.64 3.61 -0.57
CA PRO A 229 14.31 4.68 -1.52
C PRO A 229 15.37 4.96 -2.59
N ALA A 230 16.58 4.39 -2.48
CA ALA A 230 17.68 4.57 -3.41
C ALA A 230 18.59 3.34 -3.45
N PHE A 231 18.03 2.21 -3.87
CA PHE A 231 18.68 0.90 -3.81
C PHE A 231 19.99 0.84 -4.62
N ASP A 232 20.00 1.44 -5.80
CA ASP A 232 21.17 1.58 -6.67
C ASP A 232 22.34 2.28 -5.95
N PHE A 233 22.11 3.47 -5.39
CA PHE A 233 23.11 4.22 -4.63
C PHE A 233 23.58 3.47 -3.38
N PHE A 234 22.69 2.79 -2.68
CA PHE A 234 23.03 2.14 -1.42
C PHE A 234 23.78 0.81 -1.59
N MET A 235 23.61 0.13 -2.71
CA MET A 235 24.34 -1.08 -3.06
C MET A 235 25.68 -0.82 -3.76
N ALA A 236 25.82 0.30 -4.46
CA ALA A 236 27.00 0.67 -5.23
C ALA A 236 28.34 0.55 -4.44
N PRO A 237 28.44 1.02 -3.18
CA PRO A 237 29.66 0.83 -2.40
C PRO A 237 30.03 -0.63 -2.16
N GLY A 238 29.03 -1.54 -2.08
CA GLY A 238 29.27 -2.97 -1.95
C GLY A 238 29.86 -3.59 -3.20
N VAL A 239 29.44 -3.14 -4.39
CA VAL A 239 30.03 -3.54 -5.68
C VAL A 239 31.47 -3.07 -5.76
N HIS A 240 31.74 -1.79 -5.44
CA HIS A 240 33.10 -1.23 -5.46
C HIS A 240 34.05 -2.00 -4.51
N LYS A 241 33.65 -2.24 -3.28
CA LYS A 241 34.44 -3.03 -2.31
C LYS A 241 34.75 -4.44 -2.82
N SER A 242 33.77 -5.09 -3.44
CA SER A 242 33.95 -6.41 -4.04
C SER A 242 34.96 -6.37 -5.17
N PHE A 243 34.84 -5.37 -6.06
CA PHE A 243 35.74 -5.19 -7.20
C PHE A 243 37.18 -4.98 -6.75
N VAL A 244 37.41 -4.04 -5.82
CA VAL A 244 38.75 -3.77 -5.27
C VAL A 244 39.33 -5.02 -4.61
N THR A 245 38.52 -5.79 -3.90
CA THR A 245 38.94 -7.04 -3.26
C THR A 245 39.38 -8.07 -4.29
N HIS A 246 38.59 -8.27 -5.35
CA HIS A 246 38.92 -9.21 -6.43
C HIS A 246 40.20 -8.80 -7.17
N LEU A 247 40.36 -7.50 -7.44
CA LEU A 247 41.57 -6.98 -8.08
C LEU A 247 42.79 -7.23 -7.21
N ILE A 248 42.74 -6.96 -5.92
CA ILE A 248 43.80 -7.24 -4.95
C ILE A 248 44.14 -8.72 -4.92
N GLU A 249 43.14 -9.60 -4.83
CA GLU A 249 43.34 -11.06 -4.80
C GLU A 249 44.04 -11.54 -6.06
N ARG A 250 43.66 -11.05 -7.24
CA ARG A 250 44.27 -11.47 -8.49
C ARG A 250 45.73 -11.00 -8.63
N LEU A 251 46.00 -9.76 -8.32
CA LEU A 251 47.36 -9.23 -8.37
C LEU A 251 48.22 -9.87 -7.28
N ARG A 252 47.69 -10.12 -6.07
CA ARG A 252 48.43 -10.84 -5.04
C ARG A 252 48.79 -12.25 -5.48
N PHE A 253 47.89 -12.99 -6.13
CA PHE A 253 48.18 -14.32 -6.67
C PHE A 253 49.34 -14.27 -7.70
N VAL A 254 49.40 -13.26 -8.56
CA VAL A 254 50.51 -13.08 -9.50
C VAL A 254 51.83 -12.83 -8.76
N LEU A 255 51.83 -12.00 -7.69
CA LEU A 255 53.02 -11.78 -6.85
C LEU A 255 53.52 -13.04 -6.18
N GLU A 256 52.63 -13.80 -5.58
CA GLU A 256 52.96 -15.07 -4.89
C GLU A 256 53.56 -16.11 -5.82
N LEU A 257 53.08 -16.15 -7.09
CA LEU A 257 53.67 -17.03 -8.11
C LEU A 257 55.09 -16.62 -8.52
N ARG A 258 55.37 -15.31 -8.55
CA ARG A 258 56.66 -14.75 -9.00
C ARG A 258 57.70 -14.66 -7.89
N GLN A 259 57.25 -14.29 -6.70
CA GLN A 259 58.10 -13.99 -5.55
C GLN A 259 57.49 -14.56 -4.25
N PRO A 260 57.49 -15.90 -4.11
CA PRO A 260 56.81 -16.56 -3.00
C PRO A 260 57.37 -16.19 -1.63
N THR A 261 58.59 -15.67 -1.56
CA THR A 261 59.31 -15.29 -0.30
C THR A 261 59.16 -13.82 0.04
N ASN A 262 58.63 -12.98 -0.86
CA ASN A 262 58.48 -11.53 -0.63
C ASN A 262 57.12 -11.20 0.00
N THR A 263 57.03 -11.30 1.30
CA THR A 263 55.80 -11.01 2.07
C THR A 263 55.51 -9.51 2.13
N ASP A 264 56.51 -8.63 2.01
CA ASP A 264 56.31 -7.18 2.14
C ASP A 264 55.49 -6.59 0.99
N LEU A 265 55.75 -6.99 -0.26
CA LEU A 265 55.00 -6.55 -1.41
C LEU A 265 53.53 -7.04 -1.35
N SER A 266 53.33 -8.28 -0.88
CA SER A 266 51.97 -8.83 -0.72
C SER A 266 51.15 -8.11 0.35
N THR A 267 51.79 -7.62 1.42
CA THR A 267 51.16 -6.88 2.51
C THR A 267 50.87 -5.43 2.16
N THR A 268 51.70 -4.78 1.33
CA THR A 268 51.58 -3.37 0.91
C THR A 268 50.65 -3.17 -0.30
N LEU A 269 50.46 -4.19 -1.16
CA LEU A 269 49.61 -4.17 -2.34
C LEU A 269 48.17 -3.66 -2.11
N PRO A 270 47.45 -4.14 -1.08
CA PRO A 270 46.11 -3.65 -0.82
C PRO A 270 46.01 -2.14 -0.60
N LYS A 271 47.02 -1.55 0.07
CA LYS A 271 47.07 -0.11 0.30
C LYS A 271 47.35 0.64 -1.01
N ALA A 272 48.30 0.15 -1.81
CA ALA A 272 48.63 0.74 -3.10
C ALA A 272 47.42 0.77 -4.03
N ILE A 273 46.70 -0.34 -4.17
CA ILE A 273 45.51 -0.41 -5.05
C ILE A 273 44.41 0.53 -4.55
N ARG A 274 44.13 0.55 -3.24
CA ARG A 274 43.12 1.48 -2.69
C ARG A 274 43.47 2.94 -2.93
N ASN A 275 44.75 3.29 -2.83
CA ASN A 275 45.22 4.67 -3.13
C ASN A 275 45.07 5.04 -4.60
N LEU A 276 45.14 4.07 -5.50
CA LEU A 276 44.92 4.27 -6.94
C LEU A 276 43.44 4.43 -7.29
N THR A 277 42.51 4.15 -6.36
CA THR A 277 41.05 4.28 -6.60
C THR A 277 40.62 3.69 -7.96
N PRO A 278 40.74 2.35 -8.15
CA PRO A 278 40.44 1.73 -9.44
C PRO A 278 38.97 1.90 -9.82
N LEU A 279 38.73 2.25 -11.07
CA LEU A 279 37.38 2.37 -11.65
C LEU A 279 36.82 0.99 -11.98
N LEU A 280 35.53 0.80 -11.77
CA LEU A 280 34.82 -0.43 -12.11
C LEU A 280 34.62 -0.54 -13.63
N THR A 281 35.63 -1.05 -14.30
CA THR A 281 35.66 -1.27 -15.75
C THR A 281 36.68 -2.35 -16.09
N ASP A 282 36.61 -2.89 -17.29
CA ASP A 282 37.61 -3.76 -17.90
C ASP A 282 38.36 -3.08 -19.04
N SER A 283 38.28 -1.76 -19.13
CA SER A 283 38.87 -0.98 -20.23
C SER A 283 40.41 -1.02 -20.22
N PRO A 284 41.06 -1.09 -21.41
CA PRO A 284 42.52 -1.01 -21.52
C PRO A 284 43.12 0.28 -20.97
N GLN A 285 42.37 1.39 -21.05
CA GLN A 285 42.81 2.70 -20.54
C GLN A 285 42.99 2.67 -19.01
N GLU A 286 42.01 2.07 -18.29
CA GLU A 286 42.10 1.94 -16.82
C GLU A 286 43.22 0.94 -16.45
N ALA A 287 43.35 -0.15 -17.20
CA ALA A 287 44.47 -1.09 -17.01
C ALA A 287 45.83 -0.40 -17.14
N GLY A 288 45.99 0.46 -18.14
CA GLY A 288 47.23 1.27 -18.34
C GLY A 288 47.48 2.22 -17.18
N ARG A 289 46.45 2.96 -16.72
CA ARG A 289 46.54 3.86 -15.56
C ARG A 289 46.96 3.13 -14.28
N LEU A 290 46.33 1.98 -14.02
CA LEU A 290 46.65 1.16 -12.85
C LEU A 290 48.08 0.58 -12.95
N TYR A 291 48.51 0.14 -14.13
CA TYR A 291 49.86 -0.37 -14.38
C TYR A 291 50.91 0.72 -14.07
N GLU A 292 50.77 1.91 -14.60
CA GLU A 292 51.66 3.03 -14.34
C GLU A 292 51.75 3.38 -12.85
N GLY A 293 50.59 3.41 -12.16
CA GLY A 293 50.54 3.66 -10.72
C GLY A 293 51.21 2.57 -9.90
N LEU A 294 51.04 1.29 -10.27
CA LEU A 294 51.67 0.16 -9.61
C LEU A 294 53.19 0.11 -9.86
N CYS A 295 53.61 0.43 -11.10
CA CYS A 295 55.04 0.59 -11.41
C CYS A 295 55.69 1.72 -10.57
N SER A 296 55.01 2.86 -10.46
CA SER A 296 55.47 4.00 -9.64
C SER A 296 55.59 3.62 -8.14
N ALA A 297 54.79 2.66 -7.69
CA ALA A 297 54.80 2.09 -6.36
C ALA A 297 55.75 0.86 -6.23
N SER A 298 56.61 0.62 -7.24
CA SER A 298 57.61 -0.43 -7.31
C SER A 298 57.11 -1.86 -7.30
N PHE A 299 55.86 -2.08 -7.79
CA PHE A 299 55.33 -3.45 -7.96
C PHE A 299 55.76 -4.03 -9.33
N PRO A 300 56.25 -5.32 -9.37
CA PRO A 300 56.83 -5.93 -10.54
C PRO A 300 55.78 -6.57 -11.47
N PHE A 301 54.73 -5.87 -11.80
CA PHE A 301 53.70 -6.37 -12.76
C PHE A 301 54.07 -5.99 -14.19
N SER A 302 53.60 -6.80 -15.13
CA SER A 302 53.53 -6.43 -16.55
C SER A 302 52.15 -5.76 -16.84
N SER A 303 52.08 -4.97 -17.93
CA SER A 303 50.83 -4.37 -18.35
C SER A 303 49.76 -5.42 -18.63
N THR A 304 50.12 -6.54 -19.30
CA THR A 304 49.21 -7.64 -19.59
C THR A 304 48.65 -8.32 -18.33
N GLU A 305 49.46 -8.44 -17.25
CA GLU A 305 48.95 -9.01 -15.99
C GLU A 305 47.97 -8.12 -15.30
N VAL A 306 48.20 -6.81 -15.32
CA VAL A 306 47.24 -5.83 -14.76
C VAL A 306 45.95 -5.82 -15.55
N GLU A 307 46.02 -5.89 -16.89
CA GLU A 307 44.86 -5.97 -17.77
C GLU A 307 44.04 -7.23 -17.52
N ILE A 308 44.70 -8.41 -17.44
CA ILE A 308 44.00 -9.68 -17.15
C ILE A 308 43.41 -9.66 -15.74
N ALA A 309 44.14 -9.10 -14.75
CA ALA A 309 43.65 -8.99 -13.38
C ALA A 309 42.40 -8.10 -13.30
N LEU A 310 42.41 -6.93 -13.97
CA LEU A 310 41.29 -5.98 -14.04
C LEU A 310 40.07 -6.63 -14.70
N ALA A 311 40.24 -7.20 -15.90
CA ALA A 311 39.13 -7.84 -16.61
C ALA A 311 38.56 -9.03 -15.84
N THR A 312 39.41 -9.80 -15.13
CA THR A 312 38.95 -10.92 -14.30
C THR A 312 38.22 -10.43 -13.06
N ALA A 313 38.71 -9.37 -12.40
CA ALA A 313 38.04 -8.77 -11.25
C ALA A 313 36.67 -8.20 -11.63
N PHE A 314 36.58 -7.53 -12.77
CA PHE A 314 35.31 -6.99 -13.29
C PHE A 314 34.28 -8.13 -13.53
N ARG A 315 34.64 -9.15 -14.26
CA ARG A 315 33.74 -10.30 -14.53
C ARG A 315 33.30 -11.01 -13.25
N LYS A 316 34.22 -11.21 -12.29
CA LYS A 316 33.88 -11.82 -11.02
C LYS A 316 32.95 -10.95 -10.21
N THR A 317 33.20 -9.65 -10.14
CA THR A 317 32.32 -8.69 -9.45
C THR A 317 30.90 -8.68 -10.03
N ARG A 318 30.78 -8.69 -11.36
CA ARG A 318 29.49 -8.79 -12.03
C ARG A 318 28.75 -10.07 -11.67
N LYS A 319 29.45 -11.21 -11.67
CA LYS A 319 28.87 -12.50 -11.25
C LYS A 319 28.43 -12.47 -9.78
N ASP A 320 29.24 -11.93 -8.88
CA ASP A 320 28.92 -11.85 -7.46
C ASP A 320 27.76 -10.86 -7.21
N THR A 321 27.69 -9.77 -7.99
CA THR A 321 26.55 -8.83 -7.93
C THR A 321 25.26 -9.52 -8.36
N HIS A 322 25.30 -10.27 -9.46
CA HIS A 322 24.16 -11.04 -9.91
C HIS A 322 23.66 -12.01 -8.84
N GLN A 323 24.57 -12.81 -8.28
CA GLN A 323 24.24 -13.78 -7.24
C GLN A 323 23.71 -13.11 -5.95
N ALA A 324 24.21 -11.90 -5.64
CA ALA A 324 23.70 -11.13 -4.51
C ALA A 324 22.27 -10.62 -4.77
N MET A 325 21.95 -10.18 -6.00
CA MET A 325 20.60 -9.74 -6.38
C MET A 325 19.62 -10.92 -6.40
N GLU A 326 20.03 -12.05 -6.94
CA GLU A 326 19.25 -13.29 -6.92
C GLU A 326 18.94 -13.70 -5.47
N GLY A 327 19.97 -13.78 -4.60
CA GLY A 327 19.79 -14.10 -3.18
C GLY A 327 18.89 -13.10 -2.43
N PHE A 328 18.96 -11.82 -2.75
CA PHE A 328 18.09 -10.78 -2.19
C PHE A 328 16.63 -11.01 -2.57
N ILE A 329 16.34 -11.27 -3.84
CA ILE A 329 14.99 -11.57 -4.33
C ILE A 329 14.46 -12.85 -3.68
N HIS A 330 15.23 -13.94 -3.68
CA HIS A 330 14.83 -15.22 -3.07
C HIS A 330 14.50 -15.09 -1.58
N ASN A 331 15.33 -14.38 -0.81
CA ASN A 331 15.10 -14.16 0.62
C ASN A 331 13.77 -13.45 0.88
N LEU A 332 13.47 -12.37 0.14
CA LEU A 332 12.25 -11.59 0.33
C LEU A 332 10.97 -12.33 -0.09
N ASN A 333 11.06 -13.39 -0.87
CA ASN A 333 9.92 -14.21 -1.27
C ASN A 333 9.75 -15.49 -0.44
N THR A 334 10.74 -15.88 0.37
CA THR A 334 10.74 -17.15 1.10
C THR A 334 10.80 -17.01 2.61
N MET A 335 11.42 -15.94 3.13
CA MET A 335 11.60 -15.76 4.57
C MET A 335 10.39 -15.06 5.20
N HIS A 336 9.71 -15.80 6.08
CA HIS A 336 8.58 -15.31 6.85
C HIS A 336 9.05 -14.78 8.20
N SER A 337 8.98 -13.48 8.45
CA SER A 337 9.48 -12.86 9.67
C SER A 337 8.40 -12.45 10.66
N ARG A 338 7.23 -11.96 10.21
CA ARG A 338 6.14 -11.59 11.12
C ARG A 338 5.39 -12.82 11.60
N GLY A 339 5.57 -13.13 12.89
CA GLY A 339 4.94 -14.30 13.50
C GLY A 339 5.29 -15.64 12.82
N GLY A 340 6.33 -15.67 11.99
CA GLY A 340 6.69 -16.84 11.20
C GLY A 340 5.73 -17.18 10.06
N ASN A 341 4.84 -16.29 9.68
CA ASN A 341 3.78 -16.60 8.70
C ASN A 341 3.59 -15.58 7.57
N GLN A 342 4.23 -14.42 7.63
CA GLN A 342 4.10 -13.38 6.61
C GLN A 342 5.47 -12.99 6.05
N VAL A 343 5.59 -12.97 4.71
CA VAL A 343 6.74 -12.36 4.02
C VAL A 343 6.71 -10.84 4.17
N VAL A 344 7.88 -10.21 4.04
CA VAL A 344 8.02 -8.75 4.20
C VAL A 344 7.39 -8.01 3.04
N PHE A 345 6.47 -7.09 3.33
CA PHE A 345 6.02 -6.09 2.36
C PHE A 345 7.14 -5.11 2.05
N SER A 346 7.98 -5.49 1.10
CA SER A 346 9.18 -4.76 0.74
C SER A 346 9.05 -4.11 -0.63
N SER A 347 9.65 -2.93 -0.76
CA SER A 347 9.80 -2.23 -2.03
C SER A 347 11.18 -1.60 -2.15
N ILE A 348 11.65 -1.44 -3.36
CA ILE A 348 12.91 -0.77 -3.68
C ILE A 348 12.68 0.24 -4.80
N ASN A 349 13.30 1.41 -4.67
CA ASN A 349 13.31 2.44 -5.69
C ASN A 349 14.74 2.60 -6.20
N TYR A 350 14.93 2.69 -7.53
CA TYR A 350 16.22 2.80 -8.18
C TYR A 350 16.07 3.42 -9.57
N GLY A 351 17.15 3.68 -10.29
CA GLY A 351 17.12 4.16 -11.67
C GLY A 351 18.04 5.35 -11.96
N THR A 352 18.49 6.06 -10.94
CA THR A 352 19.14 7.36 -11.11
C THR A 352 20.61 7.41 -10.74
N ASP A 353 21.20 6.33 -10.24
CA ASP A 353 22.66 6.27 -10.06
C ASP A 353 23.35 6.04 -11.40
N THR A 354 24.22 6.96 -11.79
CA THR A 354 24.98 6.93 -13.05
C THR A 354 26.39 6.38 -12.87
N SER A 355 26.77 6.01 -11.64
CA SER A 355 28.06 5.36 -11.38
C SER A 355 28.11 3.96 -12.01
N PRO A 356 29.28 3.49 -12.46
CA PRO A 356 29.41 2.12 -12.98
C PRO A 356 28.89 1.06 -12.01
N GLU A 357 29.09 1.26 -10.72
CA GLU A 357 28.63 0.39 -9.63
C GLU A 357 27.13 0.34 -9.53
N GLY A 358 26.47 1.52 -9.48
CA GLY A 358 25.00 1.61 -9.41
C GLY A 358 24.34 1.07 -10.67
N ARG A 359 24.92 1.31 -11.86
CA ARG A 359 24.49 0.73 -13.12
C ARG A 359 24.57 -0.81 -13.08
N MET A 360 25.69 -1.37 -12.58
CA MET A 360 25.84 -2.82 -12.44
C MET A 360 24.80 -3.42 -11.48
N VAL A 361 24.48 -2.74 -10.37
CA VAL A 361 23.39 -3.15 -9.47
C VAL A 361 22.07 -3.23 -10.21
N MET A 362 21.71 -2.19 -10.97
CA MET A 362 20.46 -2.13 -11.72
C MET A 362 20.38 -3.19 -12.80
N GLU A 363 21.46 -3.39 -13.57
CA GLU A 363 21.53 -4.42 -14.60
C GLU A 363 21.30 -5.82 -14.04
N GLU A 364 22.01 -6.17 -12.98
CA GLU A 364 21.96 -7.52 -12.42
C GLU A 364 20.68 -7.75 -11.60
N LEU A 365 20.10 -6.71 -11.00
CA LEU A 365 18.79 -6.78 -10.36
C LEU A 365 17.67 -7.07 -11.38
N LEU A 366 17.65 -6.32 -12.49
CA LEU A 366 16.67 -6.53 -13.57
C LEU A 366 16.83 -7.93 -14.17
N ARG A 367 18.07 -8.37 -14.39
CA ARG A 367 18.37 -9.70 -14.87
C ARG A 367 17.89 -10.80 -13.93
N ALA A 368 18.19 -10.71 -12.64
CA ALA A 368 17.73 -11.67 -11.64
C ALA A 368 16.20 -11.70 -11.53
N THR A 369 15.53 -10.55 -11.73
CA THR A 369 14.07 -10.46 -11.77
C THR A 369 13.47 -11.19 -12.98
N GLU A 370 14.11 -11.09 -14.15
CA GLU A 370 13.70 -11.81 -15.37
C GLU A 370 13.92 -13.33 -15.29
N GLU A 371 14.99 -13.75 -14.64
CA GLU A 371 15.30 -15.15 -14.38
C GLU A 371 14.30 -15.76 -13.39
N GLY A 372 13.82 -14.97 -12.42
CA GLY A 372 12.77 -15.34 -11.48
C GLY A 372 13.26 -16.24 -10.35
N LEU A 373 12.30 -16.89 -9.68
CA LEU A 373 12.59 -17.86 -8.61
C LEU A 373 12.92 -19.25 -9.21
N GLY A 374 13.21 -20.23 -8.36
CA GLY A 374 13.79 -21.54 -8.69
C GLY A 374 13.33 -22.26 -9.97
N HIS A 375 12.07 -22.11 -10.37
CA HIS A 375 11.55 -22.59 -11.67
C HIS A 375 11.21 -21.43 -12.61
N GLY A 376 11.78 -20.24 -12.35
CA GLY A 376 11.52 -19.01 -13.09
C GLY A 376 10.15 -18.39 -12.78
N GLU A 377 9.56 -18.65 -11.61
CA GLU A 377 8.35 -17.94 -11.18
C GLU A 377 8.67 -16.46 -11.00
N VAL A 378 7.73 -15.60 -11.36
CA VAL A 378 7.89 -14.16 -11.16
C VAL A 378 7.90 -13.86 -9.65
N PRO A 379 8.93 -13.14 -9.15
CA PRO A 379 8.99 -12.79 -7.75
C PRO A 379 7.89 -11.77 -7.40
N ILE A 380 7.26 -11.94 -6.23
CA ILE A 380 6.23 -11.01 -5.73
C ILE A 380 6.90 -9.82 -5.04
N PHE A 381 7.99 -10.06 -4.32
CA PHE A 381 8.78 -9.08 -3.60
C PHE A 381 10.26 -9.08 -4.01
N PRO A 382 10.94 -7.93 -3.87
CA PRO A 382 10.40 -6.61 -3.52
C PRO A 382 9.58 -6.03 -4.67
N ILE A 383 8.62 -5.16 -4.37
CA ILE A 383 7.99 -4.31 -5.39
C ILE A 383 9.07 -3.37 -5.92
N GLN A 384 9.34 -3.46 -7.20
CA GLN A 384 10.40 -2.68 -7.85
C GLN A 384 9.82 -1.44 -8.50
N ILE A 385 10.47 -0.30 -8.28
CA ILE A 385 10.04 1.01 -8.74
C ILE A 385 11.21 1.70 -9.41
N PHE A 386 11.10 1.87 -10.72
CA PHE A 386 12.11 2.56 -11.53
C PHE A 386 11.82 4.06 -11.57
N LYS A 387 12.77 4.88 -11.14
CA LYS A 387 12.69 6.33 -11.14
C LYS A 387 13.06 6.87 -12.50
N VAL A 388 12.11 7.51 -13.18
CA VAL A 388 12.33 8.17 -14.48
C VAL A 388 12.68 9.62 -14.25
N LYS A 389 13.83 10.06 -14.79
CA LYS A 389 14.35 11.43 -14.65
C LYS A 389 14.96 11.94 -15.95
N GLU A 390 14.50 13.11 -16.39
CA GLU A 390 15.05 13.81 -17.54
C GLU A 390 16.56 14.06 -17.38
N GLY A 391 17.32 13.79 -18.42
CA GLY A 391 18.78 13.96 -18.45
C GLY A 391 19.57 12.86 -17.72
N ILE A 392 18.92 11.93 -17.03
CA ILE A 392 19.57 10.79 -16.36
C ILE A 392 19.29 9.48 -17.10
N ASN A 393 18.03 9.11 -17.22
CA ASN A 393 17.61 7.89 -17.89
C ASN A 393 16.46 8.12 -18.88
N TYR A 394 16.17 9.37 -19.17
CA TYR A 394 15.14 9.75 -20.13
C TYR A 394 15.56 11.03 -20.86
N SER A 395 15.32 11.08 -22.16
CA SER A 395 15.22 12.29 -22.97
C SER A 395 14.25 12.03 -24.13
N GLU A 396 13.55 13.08 -24.57
CA GLU A 396 12.64 12.98 -25.73
C GLU A 396 13.36 12.52 -27.00
N ALA A 397 14.59 12.98 -27.21
CA ALA A 397 15.41 12.63 -28.36
C ALA A 397 15.79 11.13 -28.34
N ASP A 398 16.18 10.61 -27.16
CA ASP A 398 16.53 9.20 -27.00
C ASP A 398 15.31 8.30 -27.19
N VAL A 399 14.14 8.66 -26.63
CA VAL A 399 12.89 7.92 -26.81
C VAL A 399 12.49 7.86 -28.28
N LYS A 400 12.57 8.99 -29.00
CA LYS A 400 12.29 9.05 -30.42
C LYS A 400 13.22 8.13 -31.21
N SER A 401 14.54 8.26 -30.99
CA SER A 401 15.56 7.43 -31.64
C SER A 401 15.35 5.95 -31.35
N ALA A 402 15.05 5.58 -30.12
CA ALA A 402 14.78 4.20 -29.73
C ALA A 402 13.51 3.64 -30.40
N LEU A 403 12.45 4.43 -30.50
CA LEU A 403 11.20 3.98 -31.13
C LEU A 403 11.31 3.82 -32.65
N GLU A 404 12.17 4.61 -33.31
CA GLU A 404 12.46 4.51 -34.75
C GLU A 404 13.27 3.26 -35.08
N ASN A 405 14.19 2.82 -34.22
CA ASN A 405 15.10 1.69 -34.42
C ASN A 405 15.16 0.80 -33.17
N PHE A 406 14.03 0.26 -32.75
CA PHE A 406 13.88 -0.37 -31.44
C PHE A 406 14.78 -1.60 -31.25
N ASP A 407 14.91 -2.45 -32.24
CA ASP A 407 15.74 -3.65 -32.15
C ASP A 407 17.22 -3.31 -32.03
N ASP A 408 17.71 -2.30 -32.74
CA ASP A 408 19.09 -1.82 -32.63
C ASP A 408 19.33 -1.12 -31.32
N ALA A 409 18.34 -0.37 -30.82
CA ALA A 409 18.38 0.25 -29.49
C ALA A 409 18.52 -0.81 -28.38
N MET A 410 17.69 -1.86 -28.42
CA MET A 410 17.76 -2.99 -27.49
C MET A 410 19.05 -3.82 -27.63
N ALA A 411 19.64 -3.87 -28.82
CA ALA A 411 20.92 -4.53 -29.07
C ALA A 411 22.13 -3.69 -28.65
N GLY A 412 21.93 -2.46 -28.09
CA GLY A 412 23.02 -1.59 -27.69
C GLY A 412 23.79 -0.94 -28.82
N LYS A 413 23.22 -0.91 -30.04
CA LYS A 413 23.88 -0.31 -31.23
C LYS A 413 23.59 1.16 -31.39
N VAL A 414 22.65 1.71 -30.63
CA VAL A 414 22.29 3.14 -30.62
C VAL A 414 22.96 3.82 -29.45
N LEU A 415 23.59 4.97 -29.68
CA LEU A 415 24.13 5.81 -28.61
C LEU A 415 23.05 6.76 -28.13
N PHE A 416 22.88 6.84 -26.82
CA PHE A 416 21.91 7.70 -26.17
C PHE A 416 22.57 8.87 -25.43
N SER A 417 21.86 9.99 -25.32
CA SER A 417 22.35 11.18 -24.62
C SER A 417 22.20 11.03 -23.10
N ALA A 418 21.13 10.40 -22.64
CA ALA A 418 20.90 10.14 -21.21
C ALA A 418 21.71 8.90 -20.76
N PRO A 419 22.56 9.01 -19.73
CA PRO A 419 23.56 7.98 -19.39
C PRO A 419 22.96 6.63 -18.97
N ASN A 420 21.71 6.60 -18.48
CA ASN A 420 21.00 5.40 -18.06
C ASN A 420 19.78 5.08 -18.94
N PHE A 421 19.70 5.60 -20.17
CA PHE A 421 18.56 5.33 -21.04
C PHE A 421 18.47 3.86 -21.45
N ASP A 422 19.59 3.19 -21.67
CA ASP A 422 19.70 1.75 -21.90
C ASP A 422 19.09 0.92 -20.75
N LEU A 423 19.26 1.40 -19.51
CA LEU A 423 18.65 0.78 -18.33
C LEU A 423 17.13 1.01 -18.28
N LEU A 424 16.63 2.14 -18.77
CA LEU A 424 15.19 2.34 -18.96
C LEU A 424 14.62 1.36 -19.98
N LEU A 425 15.30 1.14 -21.10
CA LEU A 425 14.89 0.12 -22.10
C LEU A 425 14.86 -1.28 -21.47
N LYS A 426 15.89 -1.61 -20.70
CA LYS A 426 15.95 -2.89 -19.99
C LYS A 426 14.84 -3.01 -18.93
N ALA A 427 14.53 -1.95 -18.19
CA ALA A 427 13.42 -1.89 -17.26
C ALA A 427 12.07 -2.13 -17.97
N CYS A 428 11.85 -1.54 -19.15
CA CYS A 428 10.66 -1.79 -19.96
C CYS A 428 10.58 -3.26 -20.40
N ALA A 429 11.71 -3.86 -20.82
CA ALA A 429 11.77 -5.27 -21.18
C ALA A 429 11.48 -6.20 -20.00
N THR A 430 12.00 -5.87 -18.82
CA THR A 430 11.75 -6.62 -17.59
C THR A 430 10.29 -6.49 -17.16
N THR A 431 9.68 -5.28 -17.23
CA THR A 431 8.23 -5.08 -17.01
C THR A 431 7.39 -5.96 -17.92
N ALA A 432 7.75 -6.06 -19.19
CA ALA A 432 7.06 -6.91 -20.15
C ALA A 432 7.13 -8.42 -19.83
N LYS A 433 8.11 -8.86 -19.03
CA LYS A 433 8.29 -10.28 -18.63
C LYS A 433 7.75 -10.58 -17.23
N ALA A 434 7.97 -9.65 -16.28
CA ALA A 434 7.84 -9.89 -14.86
C ALA A 434 6.85 -8.94 -14.14
N LEU A 435 6.12 -8.06 -14.85
CA LEU A 435 5.24 -7.04 -14.28
C LEU A 435 5.95 -5.99 -13.40
N PHE A 436 7.25 -6.07 -13.25
CA PHE A 436 8.14 -5.13 -12.58
C PHE A 436 9.28 -4.73 -13.50
N PRO A 437 9.84 -3.50 -13.29
CA PRO A 437 9.44 -2.49 -12.33
C PRO A 437 8.19 -1.69 -12.73
N ASN A 438 7.57 -1.02 -11.74
CA ASN A 438 6.68 0.13 -11.96
C ASN A 438 7.53 1.38 -12.20
N PHE A 439 6.89 2.49 -12.62
CA PHE A 439 7.60 3.73 -12.95
C PHE A 439 7.13 4.91 -12.11
N VAL A 440 8.06 5.63 -11.49
CA VAL A 440 7.80 6.90 -10.81
C VAL A 440 8.50 8.04 -11.56
N PHE A 441 7.78 9.13 -11.79
CA PHE A 441 8.25 10.23 -12.62
C PHE A 441 8.68 11.41 -11.73
N LEU A 442 10.00 11.69 -11.72
CA LEU A 442 10.58 12.69 -10.85
C LEU A 442 10.39 14.12 -11.36
N ASP A 443 10.04 14.29 -12.63
CA ASP A 443 9.91 15.60 -13.28
C ASP A 443 8.52 16.19 -13.18
N THR A 444 7.54 15.47 -12.62
CA THR A 444 6.21 16.03 -12.38
C THR A 444 6.29 17.17 -11.38
N PRO A 445 5.48 18.25 -11.54
CA PRO A 445 5.59 19.44 -10.69
C PRO A 445 5.55 19.17 -9.19
N PHE A 446 4.75 18.19 -8.75
CA PHE A 446 4.62 17.82 -7.34
C PHE A 446 5.69 16.85 -6.83
N ASN A 447 6.56 16.31 -7.72
CA ASN A 447 7.70 15.46 -7.37
C ASN A 447 9.05 16.20 -7.49
N LEU A 448 9.06 17.40 -8.07
CA LEU A 448 10.28 18.21 -8.17
C LEU A 448 10.79 18.60 -6.79
N HIS A 449 12.10 18.66 -6.67
CA HIS A 449 12.82 19.21 -5.53
C HIS A 449 13.73 20.34 -6.00
N GLU A 450 13.66 21.49 -5.33
CA GLU A 450 14.35 22.71 -5.72
C GLU A 450 15.88 22.55 -5.71
N ASP A 451 16.40 21.78 -4.74
CA ASP A 451 17.84 21.57 -4.55
C ASP A 451 18.40 20.40 -5.36
N TRP A 452 17.57 19.71 -6.15
CA TRP A 452 18.05 18.55 -6.91
C TRP A 452 19.07 18.99 -7.98
N ARG A 453 20.23 18.32 -8.00
CA ARG A 453 21.30 18.52 -9.00
C ARG A 453 21.81 17.17 -9.49
N ALA A 454 22.08 17.07 -10.78
CA ALA A 454 22.54 15.82 -11.39
C ALA A 454 23.94 15.39 -10.94
N ASP A 455 24.81 16.34 -10.58
CA ASP A 455 26.18 16.15 -10.13
C ASP A 455 26.31 15.95 -8.61
N ASP A 456 25.24 16.13 -7.83
CA ASP A 456 25.25 15.84 -6.40
C ASP A 456 25.29 14.31 -6.16
N PRO A 457 26.34 13.77 -5.51
CA PRO A 457 26.42 12.36 -5.20
C PRO A 457 25.34 11.89 -4.21
N LYS A 458 24.71 12.81 -3.49
CA LYS A 458 23.60 12.55 -2.56
C LYS A 458 22.25 13.02 -3.12
N ARG A 459 22.12 13.22 -4.43
CA ARG A 459 20.87 13.64 -5.07
C ARG A 459 19.68 12.74 -4.79
N TYR A 460 19.91 11.52 -4.34
CA TYR A 460 18.86 10.60 -3.91
C TYR A 460 18.06 11.12 -2.69
N LEU A 461 18.63 12.01 -1.87
CA LEU A 461 17.93 12.66 -0.75
C LEU A 461 16.82 13.61 -1.22
N GLN A 462 16.98 14.21 -2.41
CA GLN A 462 16.05 15.12 -3.04
C GLN A 462 15.08 14.41 -4.03
N GLN A 463 14.95 13.12 -3.96
CA GLN A 463 14.08 12.34 -4.83
C GLN A 463 12.92 11.74 -4.06
N VAL A 464 11.72 11.87 -4.64
CA VAL A 464 10.58 11.13 -4.13
C VAL A 464 10.82 9.63 -4.25
N ALA A 465 10.34 8.89 -3.27
CA ALA A 465 10.23 7.45 -3.33
C ALA A 465 8.84 7.02 -2.88
N THR A 466 8.33 5.96 -3.49
CA THR A 466 7.05 5.37 -3.15
C THR A 466 7.24 4.04 -2.42
N MET A 467 6.26 3.68 -1.60
CA MET A 467 6.23 2.42 -0.88
C MET A 467 5.07 1.57 -1.37
N GLY A 468 5.33 0.29 -1.55
CA GLY A 468 4.33 -0.70 -1.90
C GLY A 468 3.50 -0.31 -3.10
N CYS A 469 2.17 -0.34 -2.91
CA CYS A 469 1.24 -0.12 -3.99
C CYS A 469 1.11 1.35 -4.41
N ARG A 470 1.26 2.34 -3.51
CA ARG A 470 1.11 3.76 -3.87
C ARG A 470 1.52 4.80 -2.83
N THR A 471 1.82 4.43 -1.61
CA THR A 471 2.10 5.41 -0.53
C THR A 471 3.31 6.27 -0.89
N ARG A 472 3.10 7.59 -0.90
CA ARG A 472 4.11 8.60 -1.18
C ARG A 472 4.43 9.38 0.11
N VAL A 473 5.71 9.48 0.43
CA VAL A 473 6.19 10.26 1.56
C VAL A 473 7.31 11.14 1.03
N PHE A 474 7.10 12.46 0.97
CA PHE A 474 8.08 13.38 0.42
C PHE A 474 8.05 14.76 1.09
N ASP A 475 6.95 15.51 0.96
CA ASP A 475 6.78 16.81 1.61
C ASP A 475 6.83 16.67 3.12
N ASN A 476 7.47 17.62 3.82
CA ASN A 476 7.67 17.56 5.26
C ASN A 476 7.69 18.96 5.88
N VAL A 477 6.75 19.23 6.78
CA VAL A 477 6.70 20.47 7.56
C VAL A 477 7.58 20.41 8.82
N ASN A 478 8.08 19.22 9.16
CA ASN A 478 8.88 18.98 10.37
C ASN A 478 10.33 18.57 10.04
N GLY A 479 10.87 18.99 8.92
CA GLY A 479 12.23 18.67 8.51
C GLY A 479 12.44 18.77 7.01
N LEU A 480 13.48 18.10 6.50
CA LEU A 480 13.82 18.15 5.09
C LEU A 480 12.71 17.50 4.23
N LYS A 481 12.47 18.09 3.05
CA LYS A 481 11.66 17.50 1.99
C LYS A 481 12.40 16.28 1.45
N SER A 482 12.13 15.11 1.99
CA SER A 482 12.79 13.86 1.62
C SER A 482 11.91 12.67 1.97
N SER A 483 12.12 11.56 1.27
CA SER A 483 11.47 10.28 1.58
C SER A 483 12.20 9.48 2.67
N ILE A 484 13.46 9.79 2.98
CA ILE A 484 14.38 8.94 3.73
C ILE A 484 14.23 9.12 5.24
N GLY A 485 14.30 8.01 5.99
CA GLY A 485 14.31 8.01 7.45
C GLY A 485 12.98 8.41 8.11
N ARG A 486 11.88 8.22 7.41
CA ARG A 486 10.51 8.54 7.86
C ARG A 486 9.48 7.68 7.12
N GLY A 487 8.20 7.83 7.45
CA GLY A 487 7.18 7.02 6.82
C GLY A 487 5.75 7.55 6.99
N ASN A 488 4.78 6.68 6.84
CA ASN A 488 3.38 6.97 7.08
C ASN A 488 2.99 6.49 8.48
N LEU A 489 2.27 7.32 9.23
CA LEU A 489 1.78 6.98 10.58
C LEU A 489 0.49 6.19 10.51
N SER A 490 -0.48 6.71 9.76
CA SER A 490 -1.80 6.10 9.65
C SER A 490 -2.62 6.75 8.54
N PHE A 491 -3.68 6.07 8.14
CA PHE A 491 -4.67 6.61 7.20
C PHE A 491 -6.06 6.06 7.51
N THR A 492 -7.07 6.82 7.10
CA THR A 492 -8.49 6.48 7.25
C THR A 492 -9.22 6.88 5.98
N SER A 493 -10.06 5.99 5.46
CA SER A 493 -10.74 6.16 4.15
C SER A 493 -12.22 6.41 4.30
N MET A 494 -12.75 7.38 3.52
CA MET A 494 -14.18 7.64 3.44
C MET A 494 -14.87 6.82 2.34
N ASN A 495 -16.16 6.59 2.52
CA ASN A 495 -17.05 5.93 1.57
C ASN A 495 -17.72 6.99 0.70
N LEU A 496 -17.09 7.38 -0.41
CA LEU A 496 -17.66 8.38 -1.34
C LEU A 496 -19.01 7.95 -1.93
N PRO A 497 -19.23 6.70 -2.37
CA PRO A 497 -20.52 6.25 -2.88
C PRO A 497 -21.67 6.49 -1.91
N ARG A 498 -21.48 6.21 -0.62
CA ARG A 498 -22.51 6.46 0.39
C ARG A 498 -22.89 7.93 0.48
N LEU A 499 -21.91 8.82 0.54
CA LEU A 499 -22.13 10.27 0.59
C LEU A 499 -22.90 10.76 -0.66
N ALA A 500 -22.61 10.18 -1.81
CA ALA A 500 -23.27 10.49 -3.05
C ALA A 500 -24.72 9.97 -3.10
N ILE A 501 -24.97 8.75 -2.60
CA ILE A 501 -26.33 8.19 -2.49
C ILE A 501 -27.20 9.05 -1.56
N GLU A 502 -26.66 9.38 -0.37
CA GLU A 502 -27.38 10.20 0.60
C GLU A 502 -27.67 11.62 0.05
N ALA A 503 -26.66 12.25 -0.57
CA ALA A 503 -26.82 13.56 -1.21
C ALA A 503 -27.85 13.53 -2.35
N ARG A 504 -27.90 12.44 -3.12
CA ARG A 504 -28.90 12.29 -4.19
C ARG A 504 -30.31 12.14 -3.63
N HIS A 505 -30.52 11.33 -2.60
CA HIS A 505 -31.82 11.18 -1.95
C HIS A 505 -32.29 12.50 -1.32
N GLU A 506 -31.41 13.19 -0.61
CA GLU A 506 -31.72 14.48 0.01
C GLU A 506 -32.09 15.55 -1.04
N ALA A 507 -31.36 15.57 -2.18
CA ALA A 507 -31.68 16.48 -3.28
C ALA A 507 -33.05 16.16 -3.93
N GLU A 508 -33.44 14.90 -4.02
CA GLU A 508 -34.76 14.48 -4.51
C GLU A 508 -35.86 14.89 -3.52
N GLU A 509 -35.62 14.84 -2.23
CA GLU A 509 -36.55 15.34 -1.19
C GLU A 509 -36.64 16.86 -1.19
N ASN A 510 -35.52 17.58 -1.39
CA ASN A 510 -35.48 19.04 -1.41
C ASN A 510 -36.11 19.63 -2.69
N CYS A 511 -36.08 18.89 -3.80
CA CYS A 511 -36.54 19.32 -5.11
C CYS A 511 -37.58 18.34 -5.71
N PRO A 512 -38.75 18.13 -5.08
CA PRO A 512 -39.71 17.11 -5.48
C PRO A 512 -40.25 17.31 -6.89
N ASP A 513 -40.37 18.56 -7.36
CA ASP A 513 -40.80 18.93 -8.71
C ASP A 513 -39.62 19.34 -9.62
N GLY A 514 -38.39 19.15 -9.16
CA GLY A 514 -37.18 19.51 -9.89
C GLY A 514 -36.95 18.60 -11.11
N ASP A 515 -36.45 19.19 -12.18
CA ASP A 515 -35.95 18.38 -13.28
C ASP A 515 -34.63 17.68 -12.91
N LYS A 516 -34.18 16.74 -13.75
CA LYS A 516 -32.98 15.96 -13.49
C LYS A 516 -31.73 16.82 -13.27
N GLU A 517 -31.63 17.97 -13.93
CA GLU A 517 -30.47 18.85 -13.82
C GLU A 517 -30.45 19.62 -12.50
N THR A 518 -31.60 20.10 -12.07
CA THR A 518 -31.80 20.75 -10.77
C THR A 518 -31.45 19.80 -9.63
N ILE A 519 -31.94 18.55 -9.67
CA ILE A 519 -31.64 17.54 -8.65
C ILE A 519 -30.16 17.19 -8.66
N ARG A 520 -29.50 17.06 -9.84
CA ARG A 520 -28.07 16.81 -9.94
C ARG A 520 -27.23 17.94 -9.36
N SER A 521 -27.64 19.20 -9.64
CA SER A 521 -26.94 20.37 -9.12
C SER A 521 -27.02 20.46 -7.60
N GLU A 522 -28.19 20.20 -7.04
CA GLU A 522 -28.39 20.15 -5.58
C GLU A 522 -27.63 18.98 -4.96
N ALA A 523 -27.71 17.78 -5.53
CA ALA A 523 -26.99 16.62 -5.07
C ALA A 523 -25.47 16.85 -5.08
N ARG A 524 -24.92 17.54 -6.08
CA ARG A 524 -23.52 17.93 -6.13
C ARG A 524 -23.14 18.81 -4.95
N LEU A 525 -23.93 19.83 -4.61
CA LEU A 525 -23.63 20.74 -3.50
C LEU A 525 -23.66 20.00 -2.17
N LEU A 526 -24.70 19.23 -1.91
CA LEU A 526 -24.85 18.40 -0.70
C LEU A 526 -23.71 17.36 -0.57
N PHE A 527 -23.31 16.76 -1.70
CA PHE A 527 -22.19 15.83 -1.73
C PHE A 527 -20.87 16.49 -1.33
N LEU A 528 -20.53 17.65 -1.90
CA LEU A 528 -19.30 18.37 -1.59
C LEU A 528 -19.27 18.84 -0.13
N GLU A 529 -20.39 19.28 0.42
CA GLU A 529 -20.52 19.63 1.84
C GLU A 529 -20.29 18.39 2.73
N SER A 530 -20.90 17.26 2.39
CA SER A 530 -20.73 16.00 3.10
C SER A 530 -19.29 15.48 3.03
N VAL A 531 -18.61 15.63 1.90
CA VAL A 531 -17.18 15.33 1.75
C VAL A 531 -16.32 16.19 2.68
N ARG A 532 -16.58 17.50 2.78
CA ARG A 532 -15.87 18.39 3.70
C ARG A 532 -16.08 17.98 5.16
N ARG A 533 -17.31 17.73 5.56
CA ARG A 533 -17.68 17.28 6.90
C ARG A 533 -17.00 15.96 7.27
N MET A 534 -17.01 14.99 6.34
CA MET A 534 -16.39 13.68 6.57
C MET A 534 -14.86 13.77 6.58
N SER A 535 -14.27 14.62 5.73
CA SER A 535 -12.82 14.88 5.73
C SER A 535 -12.36 15.46 7.06
N THR A 536 -13.14 16.38 7.63
CA THR A 536 -12.89 16.95 8.97
C THR A 536 -12.96 15.87 10.05
N LEU A 537 -13.98 14.99 10.02
CA LEU A 537 -14.09 13.86 10.97
C LEU A 537 -12.87 12.94 10.90
N ILE A 538 -12.41 12.62 9.69
CA ILE A 538 -11.23 11.78 9.45
C ILE A 538 -9.96 12.48 9.94
N ALA A 539 -9.80 13.75 9.64
CA ALA A 539 -8.63 14.52 10.07
C ALA A 539 -8.54 14.62 11.60
N ASP A 540 -9.67 14.82 12.29
CA ASP A 540 -9.76 14.76 13.76
C ASP A 540 -9.37 13.37 14.28
N GLN A 541 -9.89 12.30 13.66
CA GLN A 541 -9.58 10.92 14.06
C GLN A 541 -8.09 10.60 13.88
N LEU A 542 -7.48 11.06 12.80
CA LEU A 542 -6.05 10.90 12.55
C LEU A 542 -5.20 11.67 13.57
N TYR A 543 -5.66 12.85 13.99
CA TYR A 543 -5.01 13.60 15.07
C TYR A 543 -5.06 12.86 16.40
N ASP A 544 -6.23 12.33 16.76
CA ASP A 544 -6.38 11.54 18.00
C ASP A 544 -5.50 10.27 17.95
N ARG A 545 -5.40 9.60 16.78
CA ARG A 545 -4.51 8.46 16.60
C ARG A 545 -3.04 8.86 16.73
N TYR A 546 -2.64 9.98 16.15
CA TYR A 546 -1.29 10.53 16.33
C TYR A 546 -0.99 10.82 17.81
N CYS A 547 -1.91 11.49 18.52
CA CYS A 547 -1.77 11.74 19.95
C CYS A 547 -1.63 10.45 20.77
N TYR A 548 -2.29 9.37 20.35
CA TYR A 548 -2.14 8.05 20.97
C TYR A 548 -0.81 7.38 20.59
N GLN A 549 -0.40 7.44 19.32
CA GLN A 549 0.86 6.85 18.85
C GLN A 549 2.08 7.51 19.51
N ARG A 550 2.09 8.83 19.70
CA ARG A 550 3.23 9.55 20.28
C ARG A 550 3.53 9.17 21.74
N THR A 551 2.57 8.57 22.45
CA THR A 551 2.76 8.05 23.82
C THR A 551 3.38 6.65 23.86
N ALA A 552 3.80 6.09 22.72
CA ALA A 552 4.57 4.85 22.70
C ALA A 552 5.97 5.10 23.28
N LEU A 553 6.50 4.10 23.99
CA LEU A 553 7.86 4.19 24.52
C LEU A 553 8.88 3.71 23.49
N ALA A 554 10.04 4.36 23.40
CA ALA A 554 11.11 4.00 22.47
C ALA A 554 11.50 2.51 22.54
N ARG A 555 11.47 1.91 23.74
CA ARG A 555 11.71 0.48 23.95
C ARG A 555 10.72 -0.47 23.28
N GLN A 556 9.57 0.02 22.84
CA GLN A 556 8.61 -0.77 22.05
C GLN A 556 9.08 -0.96 20.61
N PHE A 557 10.00 -0.11 20.15
CA PHE A 557 10.57 -0.10 18.80
C PHE A 557 12.10 -0.09 18.86
N PRO A 558 12.73 -1.13 19.47
CA PRO A 558 14.16 -1.12 19.74
C PRO A 558 15.03 -1.11 18.48
N PHE A 559 14.56 -1.67 17.37
CA PHE A 559 15.27 -1.60 16.09
C PHE A 559 15.02 -0.27 15.40
N MET A 560 13.75 0.13 15.24
CA MET A 560 13.35 1.32 14.48
C MET A 560 13.87 2.60 15.13
N MET A 561 13.72 2.75 16.44
CA MET A 561 14.22 3.92 17.18
C MET A 561 15.70 3.78 17.52
N GLY A 562 16.13 2.65 18.09
CA GLY A 562 17.49 2.47 18.56
C GLY A 562 18.59 2.49 17.48
N ASN A 563 18.23 2.28 16.20
CA ASN A 563 19.15 2.39 15.06
C ASN A 563 18.86 3.60 14.17
N ASP A 564 18.06 4.55 14.62
CA ASP A 564 17.73 5.76 13.85
C ASP A 564 17.07 5.46 12.48
N VAL A 565 16.39 4.34 12.37
CA VAL A 565 15.61 3.99 11.16
C VAL A 565 14.53 5.04 10.94
N TRP A 566 13.87 5.47 12.01
CA TRP A 566 13.09 6.70 12.02
C TRP A 566 13.99 7.80 12.59
N LYS A 567 14.34 8.77 11.73
CA LYS A 567 15.35 9.80 12.06
C LYS A 567 14.99 10.57 13.34
N GLY A 568 15.96 10.69 14.24
CA GLY A 568 15.82 11.26 15.57
C GLY A 568 15.52 10.22 16.66
N GLY A 569 15.20 8.97 16.28
CA GLY A 569 14.85 7.91 17.24
C GLY A 569 16.00 7.49 18.14
N ALA A 570 17.24 7.46 17.61
CA ALA A 570 18.42 7.06 18.39
C ALA A 570 18.78 8.03 19.52
N ALA A 571 18.23 9.23 19.54
CA ALA A 571 18.41 10.18 20.63
C ALA A 571 17.53 9.90 21.85
N LEU A 572 16.53 9.03 21.71
CA LEU A 572 15.59 8.72 22.78
C LEU A 572 16.12 7.66 23.74
N GLU A 573 15.89 7.88 25.03
CA GLU A 573 16.08 6.86 26.05
C GLU A 573 14.98 5.77 25.96
N PRO A 574 15.23 4.51 26.37
CA PRO A 574 14.27 3.43 26.20
C PRO A 574 12.89 3.66 26.81
N ASN A 575 12.80 4.42 27.92
CA ASN A 575 11.55 4.73 28.61
C ASN A 575 10.95 6.10 28.22
N GLU A 576 11.56 6.79 27.25
CA GLU A 576 11.01 8.00 26.69
C GLU A 576 9.88 7.69 25.70
N GLU A 577 8.89 8.58 25.65
CA GLU A 577 7.87 8.54 24.61
C GLU A 577 8.50 8.89 23.26
N VAL A 578 8.04 8.22 22.17
CA VAL A 578 8.52 8.57 20.83
C VAL A 578 8.13 9.99 20.42
N GLY A 579 7.08 10.53 21.02
CA GLY A 579 6.76 11.96 21.06
C GLY A 579 6.87 12.66 19.72
N ASP A 580 7.69 13.68 19.68
CA ASP A 580 7.86 14.55 18.51
C ASP A 580 8.72 13.95 17.38
N VAL A 581 9.45 12.86 17.65
CA VAL A 581 10.25 12.16 16.62
C VAL A 581 9.37 11.70 15.46
N ILE A 582 8.16 11.21 15.76
CA ILE A 582 7.25 10.73 14.73
C ILE A 582 6.46 11.85 14.00
N LYS A 583 6.63 13.14 14.34
CA LYS A 583 5.99 14.26 13.64
C LYS A 583 6.34 14.34 12.14
N SER A 584 7.50 13.81 11.77
CA SER A 584 7.92 13.75 10.37
C SER A 584 7.06 12.79 9.53
N GLY A 585 6.29 11.91 10.17
CA GLY A 585 5.40 10.96 9.49
C GLY A 585 4.17 11.60 8.87
N THR A 586 3.55 10.91 7.92
CA THR A 586 2.37 11.41 7.19
C THR A 586 1.07 10.84 7.76
N LEU A 587 -0.01 11.62 7.66
CA LEU A 587 -1.38 11.26 8.02
C LEU A 587 -2.26 11.34 6.77
N GLY A 588 -2.89 10.22 6.39
CA GLY A 588 -3.60 10.09 5.13
C GLY A 588 -5.11 10.18 5.24
N ILE A 589 -5.75 11.19 4.61
CA ILE A 589 -7.18 11.24 4.39
C ILE A 589 -7.46 10.44 3.11
N GLY A 590 -7.96 9.22 3.26
CA GLY A 590 -8.20 8.29 2.16
C GLY A 590 -9.64 8.33 1.63
N PHE A 591 -9.85 7.73 0.46
CA PHE A 591 -11.17 7.56 -0.14
C PHE A 591 -11.21 6.39 -1.12
N ILE A 592 -12.40 5.85 -1.34
CA ILE A 592 -12.70 4.88 -2.40
C ILE A 592 -14.02 5.19 -3.09
N GLY A 593 -14.24 4.59 -4.25
CA GLY A 593 -15.53 4.60 -4.94
C GLY A 593 -15.81 5.90 -5.71
N GLY A 594 -14.79 6.63 -6.17
CA GLY A 594 -14.99 7.86 -6.92
C GLY A 594 -15.90 7.67 -8.14
N HIS A 595 -15.65 6.62 -8.94
CA HIS A 595 -16.52 6.26 -10.08
C HIS A 595 -17.96 6.01 -9.60
N ASN A 596 -18.16 5.14 -8.60
CA ASN A 596 -19.49 4.76 -8.13
C ASN A 596 -20.25 5.95 -7.51
N ALA A 597 -19.56 6.89 -6.85
CA ALA A 597 -20.15 8.12 -6.36
C ALA A 597 -20.69 9.00 -7.51
N MET A 598 -19.95 9.08 -8.60
CA MET A 598 -20.40 9.82 -9.79
C MET A 598 -21.59 9.15 -10.46
N VAL A 599 -21.59 7.82 -10.55
CA VAL A 599 -22.76 7.06 -11.05
C VAL A 599 -23.99 7.33 -10.18
N ALA A 600 -23.85 7.40 -8.86
CA ALA A 600 -24.97 7.70 -7.96
C ALA A 600 -25.60 9.07 -8.22
N ILE A 601 -24.80 10.10 -8.54
CA ILE A 601 -25.30 11.47 -8.80
C ILE A 601 -25.77 11.65 -10.25
N TYR A 602 -24.95 11.20 -11.22
CA TYR A 602 -25.12 11.52 -12.63
C TYR A 602 -25.74 10.38 -13.47
N GLY A 603 -25.72 9.14 -12.95
CA GLY A 603 -26.07 7.94 -13.71
C GLY A 603 -24.93 7.42 -14.60
N GLU A 604 -23.79 8.10 -14.61
CA GLU A 604 -22.61 7.81 -15.42
C GLU A 604 -21.33 8.07 -14.64
N GLY A 605 -20.26 7.30 -14.94
CA GLY A 605 -18.95 7.50 -14.35
C GLY A 605 -18.20 8.72 -14.92
N HIS A 606 -17.12 9.09 -14.26
CA HIS A 606 -16.32 10.27 -14.59
C HIS A 606 -15.45 10.12 -15.85
N ALA A 607 -15.28 8.92 -16.38
CA ALA A 607 -14.49 8.70 -17.60
C ALA A 607 -15.11 9.36 -18.85
N HIS A 608 -16.45 9.34 -18.96
CA HIS A 608 -17.17 9.80 -20.13
C HIS A 608 -18.07 11.03 -19.88
N ASN A 609 -18.26 11.41 -18.62
CA ASN A 609 -19.07 12.55 -18.22
C ASN A 609 -18.22 13.66 -17.59
N LYS A 610 -18.08 14.80 -18.28
CA LYS A 610 -17.27 15.93 -17.83
C LYS A 610 -17.77 16.59 -16.54
N ALA A 611 -19.10 16.65 -16.32
CA ALA A 611 -19.67 17.17 -15.09
C ALA A 611 -19.36 16.25 -13.90
N ALA A 612 -19.46 14.94 -14.10
CA ALA A 612 -19.05 13.94 -13.13
C ALA A 612 -17.56 14.03 -12.83
N TRP A 613 -16.71 14.16 -13.85
CA TRP A 613 -15.28 14.34 -13.68
C TRP A 613 -14.94 15.58 -12.84
N ASN A 614 -15.55 16.73 -13.17
CA ASN A 614 -15.35 17.98 -12.43
C ASN A 614 -15.80 17.81 -10.97
N THR A 615 -16.94 17.17 -10.73
CA THR A 615 -17.44 16.95 -9.36
C THR A 615 -16.52 16.04 -8.54
N LEU A 616 -15.97 14.99 -9.13
CA LEU A 616 -14.99 14.14 -8.46
C LEU A 616 -13.69 14.90 -8.15
N TYR A 617 -13.21 15.71 -9.11
CA TYR A 617 -12.04 16.56 -8.91
C TYR A 617 -12.25 17.57 -7.78
N ASP A 618 -13.42 18.25 -7.76
CA ASP A 618 -13.78 19.18 -6.70
C ASP A 618 -13.88 18.49 -5.34
N ALA A 619 -14.46 17.29 -5.27
CA ALA A 619 -14.55 16.51 -4.04
C ALA A 619 -13.16 16.19 -3.45
N ILE A 620 -12.24 15.72 -4.30
CA ILE A 620 -10.86 15.41 -3.85
C ILE A 620 -10.10 16.70 -3.53
N SER A 621 -10.38 17.81 -4.23
CA SER A 621 -9.82 19.13 -3.90
C SER A 621 -10.30 19.60 -2.53
N VAL A 622 -11.59 19.44 -2.19
CA VAL A 622 -12.13 19.73 -0.85
C VAL A 622 -11.42 18.90 0.23
N MET A 623 -11.14 17.62 -0.04
CA MET A 623 -10.36 16.78 0.88
C MET A 623 -8.94 17.33 1.07
N ASN A 624 -8.31 17.76 -0.01
CA ASN A 624 -6.96 18.34 0.05
C ASN A 624 -6.96 19.69 0.80
N ASP A 625 -7.99 20.53 0.63
CA ASP A 625 -8.14 21.77 1.40
C ASP A 625 -8.19 21.52 2.90
N VAL A 626 -9.00 20.52 3.33
CA VAL A 626 -9.06 20.10 4.74
C VAL A 626 -7.70 19.57 5.19
N ALA A 627 -7.01 18.77 4.39
CA ALA A 627 -5.66 18.30 4.71
C ALA A 627 -4.68 19.47 4.90
N GLN A 628 -4.72 20.50 4.04
CA GLN A 628 -3.87 21.69 4.18
C GLN A 628 -4.27 22.55 5.40
N GLU A 629 -5.56 22.65 5.73
CA GLU A 629 -6.03 23.32 6.95
C GLU A 629 -5.45 22.64 8.21
N TYR A 630 -5.53 21.32 8.29
CA TYR A 630 -5.02 20.55 9.43
C TYR A 630 -3.48 20.53 9.47
N LYS A 631 -2.82 20.50 8.32
CA LYS A 631 -1.37 20.66 8.21
C LYS A 631 -0.90 21.97 8.83
N ARG A 632 -1.57 23.09 8.54
CA ARG A 632 -1.27 24.40 9.15
C ARG A 632 -1.62 24.44 10.62
N LYS A 633 -2.80 23.91 11.00
CA LYS A 633 -3.33 23.97 12.37
C LYS A 633 -2.46 23.20 13.38
N TYR A 634 -2.04 21.98 13.01
CA TYR A 634 -1.32 21.07 13.92
C TYR A 634 0.16 20.93 13.61
N HIS A 635 0.63 21.52 12.52
CA HIS A 635 2.00 21.38 12.02
C HIS A 635 2.39 19.90 11.84
N LEU A 636 1.51 19.11 11.21
CA LEU A 636 1.69 17.70 10.88
C LEU A 636 1.52 17.47 9.38
N ASN A 637 2.09 16.40 8.84
CA ASN A 637 2.07 16.11 7.42
C ASN A 637 0.77 15.42 6.98
N TYR A 638 -0.35 16.16 7.01
CA TYR A 638 -1.60 15.71 6.42
C TYR A 638 -1.56 15.73 4.89
N SER A 639 -2.16 14.73 4.27
CA SER A 639 -2.29 14.65 2.81
C SER A 639 -3.46 13.75 2.41
N VAL A 640 -3.92 13.89 1.16
CA VAL A 640 -4.93 13.00 0.59
C VAL A 640 -4.26 11.76 0.02
N LEU A 641 -4.82 10.59 0.30
CA LEU A 641 -4.37 9.29 -0.19
C LEU A 641 -5.42 8.64 -1.09
N ALA A 642 -5.06 8.33 -2.31
CA ALA A 642 -5.85 7.45 -3.17
C ALA A 642 -5.75 6.01 -2.63
N THR A 643 -6.69 5.60 -1.80
CA THR A 643 -6.60 4.40 -0.95
C THR A 643 -6.38 3.12 -1.76
N PRO A 644 -5.41 2.28 -1.38
CA PRO A 644 -5.31 0.90 -1.86
C PRO A 644 -6.38 0.03 -1.18
N ALA A 645 -7.57 -0.04 -1.77
CA ALA A 645 -8.67 -0.77 -1.16
C ALA A 645 -8.59 -2.25 -1.51
N GLU A 646 -8.24 -3.08 -0.54
CA GLU A 646 -8.31 -4.54 -0.65
C GLU A 646 -9.71 -5.04 -0.25
N GLY A 647 -9.89 -5.56 0.96
CA GLY A 647 -11.19 -5.98 1.47
C GLY A 647 -12.19 -4.84 1.70
N LEU A 648 -11.68 -3.59 1.80
CA LEU A 648 -12.50 -2.41 2.04
C LEU A 648 -13.51 -2.15 0.92
N SER A 649 -13.14 -2.36 -0.35
CA SER A 649 -14.02 -2.15 -1.50
C SER A 649 -15.30 -2.99 -1.38
N GLY A 650 -15.16 -4.27 -1.06
CA GLY A 650 -16.30 -5.17 -0.84
C GLY A 650 -17.05 -4.91 0.47
N ARG A 651 -16.33 -4.53 1.53
CA ARG A 651 -16.96 -4.19 2.81
C ARG A 651 -17.97 -3.07 2.67
N PHE A 652 -17.60 -1.96 2.05
CA PHE A 652 -18.51 -0.82 1.87
C PHE A 652 -19.68 -1.17 0.95
N THR A 653 -19.44 -1.84 -0.16
CA THR A 653 -20.49 -2.23 -1.11
C THR A 653 -21.55 -3.11 -0.43
N ARG A 654 -21.13 -4.14 0.33
CA ARG A 654 -22.07 -5.00 1.06
C ARG A 654 -22.91 -4.23 2.09
N MET A 655 -22.29 -3.27 2.80
CA MET A 655 -22.98 -2.46 3.79
C MET A 655 -23.99 -1.52 3.14
N ASP A 656 -23.63 -0.90 2.03
CA ASP A 656 -24.51 0.03 1.33
C ASP A 656 -25.64 -0.70 0.59
N ARG A 657 -25.37 -1.85 -0.01
CA ARG A 657 -26.40 -2.75 -0.57
C ARG A 657 -27.43 -3.17 0.49
N LYS A 658 -26.97 -3.48 1.70
CA LYS A 658 -27.88 -3.81 2.81
C LYS A 658 -28.73 -2.63 3.26
N ARG A 659 -28.20 -1.40 3.17
CA ARG A 659 -28.88 -0.19 3.67
C ARG A 659 -29.81 0.44 2.63
N TYR A 660 -29.38 0.50 1.37
CA TYR A 660 -30.08 1.21 0.30
C TYR A 660 -30.65 0.30 -0.79
N GLY A 661 -30.44 -1.01 -0.69
CA GLY A 661 -30.82 -1.96 -1.74
C GLY A 661 -29.83 -1.97 -2.91
N ILE A 662 -30.27 -2.52 -4.03
CA ILE A 662 -29.50 -2.61 -5.27
C ILE A 662 -29.70 -1.33 -6.07
N ILE A 663 -28.63 -0.57 -6.26
CA ILE A 663 -28.58 0.63 -7.10
C ILE A 663 -27.69 0.29 -8.30
N PRO A 664 -28.22 0.29 -9.53
CA PRO A 664 -27.46 -0.08 -10.74
C PRO A 664 -26.20 0.76 -10.94
N GLY A 665 -25.07 0.12 -11.20
CA GLY A 665 -23.75 0.73 -11.36
C GLY A 665 -23.10 1.22 -10.05
N VAL A 666 -23.79 1.07 -8.91
CA VAL A 666 -23.30 1.51 -7.60
C VAL A 666 -23.18 0.31 -6.66
N THR A 667 -24.31 -0.24 -6.18
CA THR A 667 -24.33 -1.31 -5.18
C THR A 667 -24.64 -2.70 -5.74
N ASP A 668 -24.84 -2.83 -7.04
CA ASP A 668 -25.08 -4.09 -7.76
C ASP A 668 -23.82 -4.94 -7.95
N LEU A 669 -22.63 -4.33 -7.81
CA LEU A 669 -21.33 -5.02 -7.87
C LEU A 669 -20.88 -5.51 -6.49
N ASP A 670 -19.94 -6.45 -6.46
CA ASP A 670 -19.36 -6.95 -5.22
C ASP A 670 -18.20 -6.09 -4.68
N TYR A 671 -17.86 -5.01 -5.37
CA TYR A 671 -16.81 -4.07 -5.00
C TYR A 671 -17.15 -2.64 -5.43
N TYR A 672 -16.55 -1.66 -4.74
CA TYR A 672 -16.43 -0.29 -5.24
C TYR A 672 -15.09 -0.11 -5.93
N VAL A 673 -15.08 0.71 -6.98
CA VAL A 673 -13.85 1.05 -7.71
C VAL A 673 -12.86 1.75 -6.78
N ASN A 674 -11.59 1.42 -6.90
CA ASN A 674 -10.54 2.02 -6.07
C ASN A 674 -10.38 3.51 -6.35
N SER A 675 -10.35 4.31 -5.29
CA SER A 675 -10.01 5.74 -5.31
C SER A 675 -10.65 6.52 -6.48
N PHE A 676 -9.85 7.18 -7.30
CA PHE A 676 -10.27 7.95 -8.48
C PHE A 676 -10.20 7.18 -9.79
N HIS A 677 -9.87 5.88 -9.76
CA HIS A 677 -9.69 5.13 -11.01
C HIS A 677 -10.95 5.09 -11.85
N VAL A 678 -10.75 5.06 -13.15
CA VAL A 678 -11.78 4.66 -14.11
C VAL A 678 -12.19 3.22 -13.79
N ASP A 679 -13.49 2.92 -13.93
CA ASP A 679 -14.01 1.57 -13.67
C ASP A 679 -13.26 0.54 -14.53
N VAL A 680 -12.90 -0.57 -13.93
CA VAL A 680 -12.17 -1.65 -14.61
C VAL A 680 -12.94 -2.29 -15.76
N ARG A 681 -14.25 -2.06 -15.83
CA ARG A 681 -15.15 -2.53 -16.90
C ARG A 681 -15.24 -1.57 -18.08
N GLU A 682 -14.73 -0.34 -17.93
CA GLU A 682 -14.83 0.67 -18.99
C GLU A 682 -13.89 0.35 -20.15
N SER A 683 -14.46 0.30 -21.35
CA SER A 683 -13.68 0.22 -22.57
C SER A 683 -13.15 1.61 -22.93
N ILE A 684 -11.98 1.92 -22.48
CA ILE A 684 -11.32 3.23 -22.65
C ILE A 684 -9.93 3.06 -23.24
N GLY A 685 -9.51 3.96 -24.14
CA GLY A 685 -8.18 4.00 -24.69
C GLY A 685 -7.11 4.32 -23.63
N ILE A 686 -5.89 3.76 -23.78
CA ILE A 686 -4.77 3.98 -22.86
C ILE A 686 -4.52 5.48 -22.63
N ALA A 687 -4.44 6.26 -23.72
CA ALA A 687 -4.18 7.70 -23.63
C ALA A 687 -5.32 8.47 -22.95
N GLU A 688 -6.56 8.11 -23.20
CA GLU A 688 -7.73 8.74 -22.58
C GLU A 688 -7.79 8.44 -21.08
N LYS A 689 -7.52 7.19 -20.68
CA LYS A 689 -7.44 6.81 -19.26
C LYS A 689 -6.35 7.58 -18.54
N ILE A 690 -5.14 7.64 -19.10
CA ILE A 690 -4.02 8.39 -18.52
C ILE A 690 -4.39 9.86 -18.34
N LYS A 691 -4.96 10.50 -19.36
CA LYS A 691 -5.44 11.90 -19.29
C LYS A 691 -6.55 12.11 -18.27
N CYS A 692 -7.46 11.16 -18.14
CA CYS A 692 -8.55 11.22 -17.17
C CYS A 692 -8.01 11.18 -15.72
N GLU A 693 -7.05 10.31 -15.45
CA GLU A 693 -6.53 10.07 -14.09
C GLU A 693 -5.39 11.02 -13.67
N ALA A 694 -4.59 11.52 -14.59
CA ALA A 694 -3.39 12.30 -14.31
C ALA A 694 -3.61 13.53 -13.41
N PRO A 695 -4.65 14.36 -13.60
CA PRO A 695 -4.86 15.55 -12.75
C PRO A 695 -5.07 15.22 -11.27
N PHE A 696 -5.61 14.04 -10.94
CA PHE A 696 -5.82 13.62 -9.57
C PHE A 696 -4.51 13.35 -8.81
N HIS A 697 -3.41 13.03 -9.52
CA HIS A 697 -2.11 12.80 -8.90
C HIS A 697 -1.59 14.03 -8.15
N ALA A 698 -1.81 15.23 -8.70
CA ALA A 698 -1.36 16.48 -8.10
C ALA A 698 -2.03 16.78 -6.75
N ILE A 699 -3.27 16.34 -6.55
CA ILE A 699 -4.08 16.61 -5.36
C ILE A 699 -4.16 15.43 -4.39
N THR A 700 -3.49 14.31 -4.70
CA THR A 700 -3.39 13.12 -3.84
C THR A 700 -1.94 12.89 -3.37
N GLY A 701 -1.38 13.90 -2.71
CA GLY A 701 0.03 13.93 -2.29
C GLY A 701 0.47 12.83 -1.32
N GLY A 702 -0.47 12.15 -0.65
CA GLY A 702 -0.21 11.01 0.25
C GLY A 702 0.04 9.69 -0.48
N GLY A 703 -0.29 9.63 -1.76
CA GLY A 703 -0.05 8.49 -2.62
C GLY A 703 -1.14 8.26 -3.65
N HIS A 704 -0.69 7.84 -4.82
CA HIS A 704 -1.51 7.60 -6.01
C HIS A 704 -0.80 6.60 -6.92
N ILE A 705 -1.53 6.04 -7.88
CA ILE A 705 -0.98 5.22 -8.97
C ILE A 705 -2.00 5.19 -10.12
N THR A 706 -1.53 5.11 -11.35
CA THR A 706 -2.35 4.79 -12.52
C THR A 706 -1.95 3.43 -13.08
N TYR A 707 -2.93 2.59 -13.35
CA TYR A 707 -2.75 1.27 -13.95
C TYR A 707 -3.16 1.28 -15.43
N VAL A 708 -2.29 0.72 -16.28
CA VAL A 708 -2.61 0.39 -17.67
C VAL A 708 -2.69 -1.12 -17.80
N GLU A 709 -3.81 -1.63 -18.28
CA GLU A 709 -4.05 -3.05 -18.48
C GLU A 709 -3.86 -3.39 -19.97
N LEU A 710 -2.82 -4.17 -20.30
CA LEU A 710 -2.56 -4.60 -21.68
C LEU A 710 -3.18 -5.96 -21.97
N ASP A 711 -3.59 -6.14 -23.22
CA ASP A 711 -3.95 -7.45 -23.76
C ASP A 711 -2.71 -8.17 -24.33
N GLY A 712 -2.71 -9.50 -24.21
CA GLY A 712 -1.71 -10.34 -24.83
C GLY A 712 -0.33 -10.37 -24.17
N GLU A 713 0.65 -10.86 -24.92
CA GLU A 713 2.02 -11.04 -24.45
C GLU A 713 2.86 -9.77 -24.66
N ALA A 714 2.93 -8.91 -23.65
CA ALA A 714 3.71 -7.66 -23.68
C ALA A 714 5.20 -7.89 -24.05
N LYS A 715 5.77 -9.05 -23.71
CA LYS A 715 7.15 -9.43 -24.08
C LYS A 715 7.44 -9.48 -25.59
N LYS A 716 6.41 -9.59 -26.43
CA LYS A 716 6.53 -9.56 -27.89
C LYS A 716 6.58 -8.14 -28.46
N ASN A 717 6.23 -7.13 -27.66
CA ASN A 717 6.19 -5.74 -28.10
C ASN A 717 6.60 -4.78 -26.99
N VAL A 718 7.88 -4.84 -26.60
CA VAL A 718 8.45 -4.02 -25.54
C VAL A 718 8.39 -2.52 -25.90
N SER A 719 8.39 -2.15 -27.18
CA SER A 719 8.28 -0.75 -27.61
C SER A 719 6.98 -0.09 -27.15
N VAL A 720 5.89 -0.86 -26.96
CA VAL A 720 4.62 -0.36 -26.42
C VAL A 720 4.79 0.07 -24.95
N ILE A 721 5.57 -0.66 -24.17
CA ILE A 721 5.86 -0.27 -22.77
C ILE A 721 6.56 1.09 -22.73
N LEU A 722 7.58 1.30 -23.58
CA LEU A 722 8.27 2.58 -23.68
C LEU A 722 7.32 3.73 -24.11
N LYS A 723 6.40 3.47 -25.06
CA LYS A 723 5.38 4.46 -25.46
C LYS A 723 4.44 4.82 -24.31
N ILE A 724 4.04 3.84 -23.50
CA ILE A 724 3.18 4.08 -22.34
C ILE A 724 3.93 4.88 -21.27
N VAL A 725 5.20 4.54 -20.99
CA VAL A 725 6.06 5.31 -20.08
C VAL A 725 6.17 6.76 -20.54
N LYS A 726 6.37 6.98 -21.87
CA LYS A 726 6.36 8.33 -22.44
C LYS A 726 5.02 9.04 -22.20
N MET A 727 3.88 8.42 -22.53
CA MET A 727 2.56 9.02 -22.31
C MET A 727 2.31 9.37 -20.84
N MET A 728 2.69 8.49 -19.91
CA MET A 728 2.59 8.76 -18.48
C MET A 728 3.42 9.98 -18.06
N LYS A 729 4.66 10.11 -18.60
CA LYS A 729 5.53 11.26 -18.33
C LYS A 729 4.92 12.55 -18.89
N ASP A 730 4.46 12.53 -20.13
CA ASP A 730 3.90 13.69 -20.83
C ASP A 730 2.65 14.24 -20.13
N GLU A 731 1.81 13.39 -19.56
CA GLU A 731 0.58 13.75 -18.86
C GLU A 731 0.80 14.00 -17.35
N ASN A 732 2.04 14.02 -16.85
CA ASN A 732 2.38 14.24 -15.44
C ASN A 732 1.80 13.18 -14.48
N ILE A 733 1.76 11.92 -14.86
CA ILE A 733 1.53 10.82 -13.93
C ILE A 733 2.68 10.79 -12.92
N GLY A 734 2.37 10.77 -11.61
CA GLY A 734 3.40 10.70 -10.57
C GLY A 734 3.97 9.30 -10.41
N TYR A 735 3.11 8.28 -10.50
CA TYR A 735 3.46 6.87 -10.35
C TYR A 735 2.52 6.02 -11.22
N GLY A 736 3.09 5.14 -12.02
CA GLY A 736 2.36 4.30 -12.97
C GLY A 736 2.80 2.84 -12.96
N SER A 737 1.89 1.96 -13.30
CA SER A 737 2.11 0.53 -13.43
C SER A 737 1.50 0.01 -14.72
N ILE A 738 2.18 -0.93 -15.37
CA ILE A 738 1.72 -1.57 -16.59
C ILE A 738 1.50 -3.05 -16.29
N ASN A 739 0.25 -3.48 -16.43
CA ASN A 739 -0.18 -4.85 -16.15
C ASN A 739 -0.46 -5.60 -17.46
N HIS A 740 -0.20 -6.88 -17.45
CA HIS A 740 -0.55 -7.81 -18.51
C HIS A 740 -0.66 -9.22 -17.92
N PRO A 741 -1.36 -10.16 -18.59
CA PRO A 741 -1.44 -11.53 -18.11
C PRO A 741 -0.06 -12.22 -18.10
N VAL A 742 0.28 -12.84 -16.96
CA VAL A 742 1.44 -13.75 -16.83
C VAL A 742 0.95 -15.04 -16.22
N ASP A 743 0.73 -16.05 -17.04
CA ASP A 743 0.24 -17.34 -16.60
C ASP A 743 1.32 -18.41 -16.76
N THR A 744 1.35 -19.37 -15.84
CA THR A 744 2.29 -20.48 -15.87
C THR A 744 1.52 -21.78 -15.72
N CYS A 745 1.72 -22.70 -16.66
CA CYS A 745 1.18 -24.06 -16.56
C CYS A 745 1.97 -24.87 -15.52
N LYS A 746 1.29 -25.32 -14.47
CA LYS A 746 1.92 -26.19 -13.44
C LYS A 746 2.22 -27.61 -13.95
N GLY A 747 1.72 -28.00 -15.12
CA GLY A 747 1.97 -29.31 -15.72
C GLY A 747 3.26 -29.37 -16.55
N CYS A 748 3.49 -28.40 -17.43
CA CYS A 748 4.62 -28.42 -18.35
C CYS A 748 5.55 -27.21 -18.27
N GLY A 749 5.27 -26.22 -17.36
CA GLY A 749 6.07 -25.01 -17.21
C GLY A 749 5.87 -23.95 -18.30
N PHE A 750 4.93 -24.11 -19.23
CA PHE A 750 4.65 -23.10 -20.25
C PHE A 750 4.27 -21.79 -19.61
N LYS A 751 4.87 -20.68 -20.09
CA LYS A 751 4.61 -19.30 -19.62
C LYS A 751 4.07 -18.45 -20.76
N GLY A 752 2.95 -17.78 -20.55
CA GLY A 752 2.30 -16.91 -21.51
C GLY A 752 0.87 -16.60 -21.12
N VAL A 753 0.05 -16.14 -22.06
CA VAL A 753 -1.39 -15.95 -21.83
C VAL A 753 -2.07 -17.32 -21.97
N ILE A 754 -2.71 -17.78 -20.91
CA ILE A 754 -3.46 -19.03 -20.88
C ILE A 754 -4.91 -18.72 -20.49
N TYR A 755 -5.85 -18.95 -21.42
CA TYR A 755 -7.27 -18.73 -21.14
C TYR A 755 -7.82 -19.85 -20.24
N ASP A 756 -8.27 -20.97 -20.80
CA ASP A 756 -8.86 -22.06 -20.03
C ASP A 756 -7.89 -23.21 -19.79
N LYS A 757 -7.15 -23.62 -20.83
CA LYS A 757 -6.21 -24.75 -20.78
C LYS A 757 -4.87 -24.38 -21.40
N CYS A 758 -3.83 -25.02 -20.89
CA CYS A 758 -2.48 -24.84 -21.44
C CYS A 758 -2.43 -25.21 -22.94
N PRO A 759 -1.95 -24.31 -23.81
CA PRO A 759 -1.89 -24.56 -25.24
C PRO A 759 -0.86 -25.63 -25.62
N VAL A 760 0.06 -26.01 -24.72
CA VAL A 760 1.12 -26.99 -24.95
C VAL A 760 0.71 -28.38 -24.49
N CYS A 761 0.18 -28.55 -23.29
CA CYS A 761 -0.10 -29.86 -22.70
C CYS A 761 -1.57 -30.09 -22.33
N GLY A 762 -2.46 -29.11 -22.59
CA GLY A 762 -3.90 -29.24 -22.30
C GLY A 762 -4.28 -29.22 -20.83
N SER A 763 -3.33 -29.03 -19.91
CA SER A 763 -3.61 -28.98 -18.46
C SER A 763 -4.43 -27.75 -18.09
N ASP A 764 -5.36 -27.91 -17.16
CA ASP A 764 -6.14 -26.85 -16.51
C ASP A 764 -5.49 -26.30 -15.24
N ARG A 765 -4.40 -26.92 -14.78
CA ARG A 765 -3.64 -26.48 -13.61
C ARG A 765 -2.76 -25.29 -13.95
N ILE A 766 -3.35 -24.08 -13.91
CA ILE A 766 -2.71 -22.82 -14.28
C ILE A 766 -2.46 -21.97 -13.03
N ALA A 767 -1.23 -21.51 -12.85
CA ALA A 767 -0.90 -20.45 -11.94
C ALA A 767 -1.10 -19.12 -12.66
N ARG A 768 -2.01 -18.29 -12.15
CA ARG A 768 -2.35 -16.98 -12.73
C ARG A 768 -1.76 -15.88 -11.86
N LEU A 769 -0.69 -15.26 -12.32
CA LEU A 769 -0.14 -14.09 -11.66
C LEU A 769 -0.89 -12.85 -12.14
N ARG A 770 -1.46 -12.13 -11.19
CA ARG A 770 -2.21 -10.90 -11.44
C ARG A 770 -1.83 -9.83 -10.44
N ARG A 771 -1.89 -8.59 -10.87
CA ARG A 771 -1.77 -7.44 -9.97
C ARG A 771 -3.14 -6.82 -9.78
N ILE A 772 -3.59 -6.75 -8.53
CA ILE A 772 -4.83 -6.08 -8.17
C ILE A 772 -4.49 -5.08 -7.07
N THR A 773 -4.87 -3.80 -7.25
CA THR A 773 -4.60 -2.71 -6.30
C THR A 773 -3.14 -2.48 -5.90
N GLY A 774 -2.18 -2.88 -6.75
CA GLY A 774 -0.75 -2.68 -6.51
C GLY A 774 -0.01 -3.90 -5.96
N TYR A 775 -0.72 -4.91 -5.50
CA TYR A 775 -0.12 -6.17 -5.03
C TYR A 775 -0.15 -7.24 -6.11
N LEU A 776 0.91 -8.03 -6.14
CA LEU A 776 0.95 -9.27 -6.91
C LEU A 776 0.56 -10.45 -6.03
N THR A 777 -0.11 -11.44 -6.61
CA THR A 777 -0.28 -12.75 -6.00
C THR A 777 -0.07 -13.85 -7.02
N GLY A 778 0.51 -14.94 -6.57
CA GLY A 778 0.73 -16.14 -7.38
C GLY A 778 -0.52 -17.02 -7.52
N SER A 779 -1.60 -16.74 -6.79
CA SER A 779 -2.88 -17.45 -6.87
C SER A 779 -4.04 -16.51 -6.56
N LEU A 780 -5.07 -16.53 -7.39
CA LEU A 780 -6.30 -15.78 -7.17
C LEU A 780 -7.09 -16.28 -5.95
N ASP A 781 -6.90 -17.55 -5.57
CA ASP A 781 -7.60 -18.17 -4.42
C ASP A 781 -7.22 -17.52 -3.07
N THR A 782 -6.11 -16.81 -3.00
CA THR A 782 -5.68 -16.09 -1.79
C THR A 782 -6.32 -14.72 -1.63
N TRP A 783 -7.07 -14.25 -2.63
CA TRP A 783 -7.75 -12.96 -2.62
C TRP A 783 -9.15 -13.06 -2.02
N ASN A 784 -9.59 -11.97 -1.39
CA ASN A 784 -10.98 -11.84 -0.92
C ASN A 784 -11.97 -11.77 -2.10
N SER A 785 -13.25 -12.01 -1.81
CA SER A 785 -14.33 -12.12 -2.81
C SER A 785 -14.44 -10.89 -3.72
N ALA A 786 -14.29 -9.68 -3.16
CA ALA A 786 -14.38 -8.43 -3.92
C ALA A 786 -13.25 -8.29 -4.95
N LYS A 787 -12.04 -8.72 -4.61
CA LYS A 787 -10.91 -8.67 -5.54
C LYS A 787 -10.97 -9.72 -6.63
N GLN A 788 -11.51 -10.89 -6.32
CA GLN A 788 -11.80 -11.91 -7.33
C GLN A 788 -12.83 -11.42 -8.34
N ALA A 789 -13.90 -10.74 -7.88
CA ALA A 789 -14.92 -10.14 -8.73
C ALA A 789 -14.31 -9.01 -9.60
N GLU A 790 -13.51 -8.12 -9.01
CA GLU A 790 -12.82 -7.04 -9.76
C GLU A 790 -11.91 -7.58 -10.88
N GLU A 791 -11.17 -8.67 -10.62
CA GLU A 791 -10.33 -9.29 -11.66
C GLU A 791 -11.15 -9.93 -12.77
N HIS A 792 -12.27 -10.56 -12.42
CA HIS A 792 -13.16 -11.17 -13.39
C HIS A 792 -13.76 -10.13 -14.34
N ASP A 793 -14.13 -8.97 -13.82
CA ASP A 793 -14.81 -7.90 -14.57
C ASP A 793 -13.84 -7.04 -15.39
N ARG A 794 -12.54 -7.19 -15.17
CA ARG A 794 -11.52 -6.30 -15.74
C ARG A 794 -11.39 -6.43 -17.25
N VAL A 795 -11.57 -5.32 -17.97
CA VAL A 795 -11.31 -5.21 -19.40
C VAL A 795 -9.90 -4.72 -19.70
N LYS A 796 -9.44 -4.91 -20.92
CA LYS A 796 -8.13 -4.46 -21.39
C LYS A 796 -8.24 -3.09 -22.05
N HIS A 797 -7.23 -2.25 -21.89
CA HIS A 797 -7.17 -0.94 -22.52
C HIS A 797 -6.59 -1.09 -23.95
N LEU A 798 -7.23 -0.46 -24.92
CA LEU A 798 -6.86 -0.51 -26.33
C LEU A 798 -6.03 0.71 -26.75
#